data_c0d30fc760aeba89cf12954cba880f18
#
_entry.id   c0d30fc760aeba89cf12954cba880f18
#
_cell.length_a   1.000
_cell.length_b   1.000
_cell.length_c   1.000
_cell.angle_alpha   90.00
_cell.angle_beta   90.00
_cell.angle_gamma   90.00
#
_symmetry.space_group_name_H-M   'P 1'
#
loop_
_entity.id
_entity.type
_entity.pdbx_description
1 polymer ?
#
loop_
_entity_poly.entity_id
_entity_poly.type
_entity_poly.pdbx_seq_one_letter_code
_entity_poly.pdbx_strand_id
1 'polypeptide(L)'
;MEEKFVFTEEEKHACEALTKEIHEMLNDTLSGTDVERLRTHIHSEIEARHIERDRFGLNPVLKALMTAKVAVGDIGLRRDSLLAIMLYESVLRGHYDTTLARKDFGEGVATILQGLVRVQELYSKTPIVESENFRNLLLSFAEDMRVVLIMIADRVCLMRQIRDTPNKEAQHEVAEEASYLYAPLAHKLGLYQLKSELEDLSLKYLEHDAYYLIKEKLNATKRSRDAYIERFIGPVSKHLTEAGLIFHIKGRTKSIHSIWQKMKKQKCGVDGIYDLFAIRIILDSPLEKEKMQCWQAYSIVTDMYQPNPKRLRDWISVPKSNGYECLHITVLGPEQKWVEVQIRTERMDEVAEHGLAAHWRYKGVKADGGGMEECLASIRTALEAGDNLEVMDQFKLDLYEDEVYAFTPKGDLLKFPKGATVLDFAYHIHSRVGDTCVGGKVNGKNVSFRTPLHSGDTVEILTASNQTPKLEWLRILVTSRARAKLRLSLKETRQKQGLYAKELLERRLKNKKLDYDEATVAHLIRKMGFKEQSDFYHQIAEGRLDPTRVLDEYQALVDQSQVKEREAESAENFEYAHPATTEVKKNDDVLIIDKSLKGIDFSLARCCHPIYGDKVFGFVTVNGGIKIHRADCPNAAEMQRRFGYRIVRAQWSGKGSSHYDITLRVIGNDDIGIVSNITNIISKDEKIVMRSINIDSHDGLFSGNLVVQLDDKSKLNLLIKKLRTVKGVKQVIRL
;
A
#
# COMPACT_ATOMS: atom_id res chain seq x y z
N MET A 1 25.39 34.57 12.22
CA MET A 1 24.83 34.68 13.60
C MET A 1 23.51 33.92 13.56
N GLU A 2 23.51 32.73 14.13
CA GLU A 2 22.28 31.93 14.24
C GLU A 2 21.32 32.67 15.17
N GLU A 3 20.16 33.06 14.67
CA GLU A 3 19.11 33.70 15.48
C GLU A 3 18.70 32.72 16.59
N LYS A 4 18.79 33.23 17.82
CA LYS A 4 18.34 32.49 19.01
C LYS A 4 16.87 32.15 18.84
N PHE A 5 16.49 30.88 18.96
CA PHE A 5 15.09 30.50 19.11
C PHE A 5 14.53 31.20 20.37
N VAL A 6 13.58 32.07 20.16
CA VAL A 6 12.86 32.79 21.25
C VAL A 6 11.38 32.61 21.06
N PHE A 7 10.70 32.19 22.14
CA PHE A 7 9.23 32.17 22.14
C PHE A 7 8.73 33.63 22.15
N THR A 8 7.77 33.91 21.27
CA THR A 8 7.02 35.18 21.37
C THR A 8 6.09 35.12 22.59
N GLU A 9 5.64 36.27 23.07
CA GLU A 9 4.69 36.32 24.20
C GLU A 9 3.36 35.66 23.85
N GLU A 10 2.92 35.81 22.60
CA GLU A 10 1.71 35.13 22.08
C GLU A 10 1.87 33.61 22.09
N GLU A 11 3.04 33.09 21.67
CA GLU A 11 3.35 31.65 21.70
C GLU A 11 3.37 31.09 23.12
N LYS A 12 3.93 31.84 24.10
CA LYS A 12 3.95 31.43 25.51
C LYS A 12 2.53 31.30 26.06
N HIS A 13 1.70 32.33 25.89
CA HIS A 13 0.30 32.30 26.32
C HIS A 13 -0.48 31.19 25.63
N ALA A 14 -0.26 30.94 24.33
CA ALA A 14 -0.90 29.86 23.60
C ALA A 14 -0.49 28.48 24.14
N CYS A 15 0.81 28.28 24.44
CA CYS A 15 1.31 27.05 25.03
C CYS A 15 0.73 26.79 26.43
N GLU A 16 0.63 27.82 27.27
CA GLU A 16 0.04 27.71 28.61
C GLU A 16 -1.46 27.34 28.53
N ALA A 17 -2.22 28.01 27.65
CA ALA A 17 -3.64 27.73 27.45
C ALA A 17 -3.87 26.29 26.95
N LEU A 18 -3.12 25.88 25.93
CA LEU A 18 -3.22 24.53 25.36
C LEU A 18 -2.84 23.45 26.38
N THR A 19 -1.78 23.68 27.16
CA THR A 19 -1.34 22.74 28.21
C THR A 19 -2.45 22.54 29.24
N LYS A 20 -3.11 23.62 29.66
CA LYS A 20 -4.23 23.55 30.61
C LYS A 20 -5.42 22.78 30.02
N GLU A 21 -5.82 23.09 28.78
CA GLU A 21 -6.92 22.40 28.09
C GLU A 21 -6.64 20.88 27.95
N ILE A 22 -5.44 20.51 27.51
CA ILE A 22 -5.04 19.10 27.34
C ILE A 22 -5.00 18.37 28.69
N HIS A 23 -4.53 19.05 29.74
CA HIS A 23 -4.50 18.49 31.09
C HIS A 23 -5.93 18.23 31.61
N GLU A 24 -6.84 19.16 31.41
CA GLU A 24 -8.27 18.99 31.76
C GLU A 24 -8.90 17.78 31.00
N MET A 25 -8.54 17.58 29.72
CA MET A 25 -9.04 16.45 28.91
C MET A 25 -8.49 15.09 29.36
N LEU A 26 -7.29 15.03 29.96
CA LEU A 26 -6.58 13.80 30.34
C LEU A 26 -6.43 13.60 31.84
N ASN A 27 -7.15 14.35 32.66
CA ASN A 27 -6.99 14.39 34.12
C ASN A 27 -7.01 13.00 34.78
N ASP A 28 -7.75 12.04 34.21
CA ASP A 28 -7.88 10.69 34.74
C ASP A 28 -6.76 9.71 34.29
N THR A 29 -5.94 10.09 33.30
CA THR A 29 -4.99 9.16 32.66
C THR A 29 -3.54 9.61 32.70
N LEU A 30 -3.28 10.91 32.85
CA LEU A 30 -1.93 11.48 32.86
C LEU A 30 -1.44 11.62 34.30
N SER A 31 -0.34 10.93 34.64
CA SER A 31 0.20 11.02 36.01
C SER A 31 1.01 12.31 36.21
N GLY A 32 1.05 12.83 37.44
CA GLY A 32 1.88 13.99 37.78
C GLY A 32 3.36 13.76 37.49
N THR A 33 3.83 12.52 37.60
CA THR A 33 5.21 12.12 37.24
C THR A 33 5.48 12.22 35.75
N ASP A 34 4.51 11.90 34.89
CA ASP A 34 4.65 12.05 33.43
C ASP A 34 4.77 13.50 33.04
N VAL A 35 3.94 14.37 33.65
CA VAL A 35 3.96 15.82 33.40
C VAL A 35 5.31 16.42 33.81
N GLU A 36 5.82 16.06 34.99
CA GLU A 36 7.09 16.58 35.50
C GLU A 36 8.26 16.13 34.63
N ARG A 37 8.31 14.86 34.23
CA ARG A 37 9.36 14.34 33.33
C ARG A 37 9.33 15.02 31.98
N LEU A 38 8.14 15.14 31.38
CA LEU A 38 7.96 15.81 30.09
C LEU A 38 8.38 17.28 30.16
N ARG A 39 7.97 17.98 31.22
CA ARG A 39 8.34 19.38 31.45
C ARG A 39 9.86 19.54 31.59
N THR A 40 10.51 18.70 32.39
CA THR A 40 11.96 18.70 32.55
C THR A 40 12.66 18.45 31.22
N HIS A 41 12.19 17.51 30.42
CA HIS A 41 12.76 17.24 29.11
C HIS A 41 12.62 18.45 28.17
N ILE A 42 11.43 19.04 28.03
CA ILE A 42 11.21 20.21 27.17
C ILE A 42 12.09 21.41 27.63
N HIS A 43 12.21 21.63 28.93
CA HIS A 43 13.11 22.68 29.45
C HIS A 43 14.56 22.42 29.10
N SER A 44 15.04 21.18 29.22
CA SER A 44 16.41 20.82 28.85
C SER A 44 16.69 21.03 27.36
N GLU A 45 15.72 20.72 26.49
CA GLU A 45 15.83 20.95 25.05
C GLU A 45 15.90 22.46 24.69
N ILE A 46 15.10 23.26 25.39
CA ILE A 46 15.13 24.73 25.23
C ILE A 46 16.48 25.29 25.69
N GLU A 47 16.98 24.88 26.86
CA GLU A 47 18.27 25.32 27.41
C GLU A 47 19.45 24.88 26.55
N ALA A 48 19.42 23.65 26.03
CA ALA A 48 20.42 23.09 25.13
C ALA A 48 20.35 23.69 23.70
N ARG A 49 19.37 24.51 23.39
CA ARG A 49 19.13 25.13 22.08
C ARG A 49 18.89 24.10 20.96
N HIS A 50 18.28 23.00 21.29
CA HIS A 50 17.96 21.94 20.33
C HIS A 50 16.63 22.21 19.55
N ILE A 51 15.88 23.24 19.96
CA ILE A 51 14.60 23.60 19.33
C ILE A 51 14.83 24.65 18.27
N GLU A 52 14.41 24.35 17.04
CA GLU A 52 14.47 25.24 15.88
C GLU A 52 13.10 25.32 15.19
N ARG A 53 12.81 26.46 14.55
CA ARG A 53 11.61 26.63 13.74
C ARG A 53 11.68 25.73 12.50
N ASP A 54 10.54 25.20 12.09
CA ASP A 54 10.45 24.40 10.87
C ASP A 54 10.55 25.26 9.58
N ARG A 55 10.47 24.61 8.41
CA ARG A 55 10.54 25.26 7.09
C ARG A 55 9.43 26.30 6.86
N PHE A 56 8.41 26.35 7.68
CA PHE A 56 7.33 27.32 7.66
C PHE A 56 7.47 28.40 8.72
N GLY A 57 8.54 28.38 9.52
CA GLY A 57 8.79 29.30 10.63
C GLY A 57 7.97 28.97 11.88
N LEU A 58 7.33 27.78 11.96
CA LEU A 58 6.50 27.39 13.08
C LEU A 58 7.32 26.94 14.28
N ASN A 59 6.82 27.25 15.48
CA ASN A 59 7.37 26.79 16.74
C ASN A 59 6.99 25.30 16.96
N PRO A 60 7.96 24.37 17.06
CA PRO A 60 7.69 22.94 17.15
C PRO A 60 6.98 22.54 18.45
N VAL A 61 7.22 23.23 19.57
CA VAL A 61 6.53 22.95 20.84
C VAL A 61 5.06 23.34 20.74
N LEU A 62 4.77 24.53 20.20
CA LEU A 62 3.39 24.98 19.97
C LEU A 62 2.69 24.06 18.96
N LYS A 63 3.36 23.67 17.87
CA LYS A 63 2.82 22.72 16.90
C LYS A 63 2.50 21.37 17.54
N ALA A 64 3.40 20.82 18.37
CA ALA A 64 3.18 19.58 19.10
C ALA A 64 1.97 19.67 20.05
N LEU A 65 1.82 20.75 20.79
CA LEU A 65 0.65 21.00 21.67
C LEU A 65 -0.65 21.11 20.88
N MET A 66 -0.66 21.80 19.74
CA MET A 66 -1.84 21.88 18.87
C MET A 66 -2.20 20.53 18.28
N THR A 67 -1.20 19.73 17.84
CA THR A 67 -1.39 18.36 17.38
C THR A 67 -1.94 17.48 18.50
N ALA A 68 -1.41 17.59 19.71
CA ALA A 68 -1.91 16.87 20.88
C ALA A 68 -3.36 17.24 21.22
N LYS A 69 -3.75 18.51 21.13
CA LYS A 69 -5.14 18.94 21.31
C LYS A 69 -6.08 18.25 20.31
N VAL A 70 -5.75 18.22 19.04
CA VAL A 70 -6.54 17.50 18.01
C VAL A 70 -6.55 16.00 18.28
N ALA A 71 -5.40 15.42 18.57
CA ALA A 71 -5.26 13.98 18.82
C ALA A 71 -6.07 13.52 20.04
N VAL A 72 -6.05 14.30 21.12
CA VAL A 72 -6.78 13.98 22.35
C VAL A 72 -8.24 14.39 22.27
N GLY A 73 -8.52 15.63 21.84
CA GLY A 73 -9.88 16.21 21.83
C GLY A 73 -10.74 15.69 20.70
N ASP A 74 -10.27 15.80 19.45
CA ASP A 74 -11.09 15.46 18.27
C ASP A 74 -11.03 13.96 17.96
N ILE A 75 -9.85 13.32 18.12
CA ILE A 75 -9.67 11.90 17.81
C ILE A 75 -9.89 10.99 19.02
N GLY A 76 -9.65 11.48 20.25
CA GLY A 76 -9.85 10.71 21.49
C GLY A 76 -8.66 9.83 21.87
N LEU A 77 -7.46 10.10 21.36
CA LEU A 77 -6.24 9.45 21.80
C LEU A 77 -5.92 9.77 23.27
N ARG A 78 -5.12 8.94 23.90
CA ARG A 78 -4.85 9.01 25.35
C ARG A 78 -3.36 9.30 25.63
N ARG A 79 -2.97 9.12 26.90
CA ARG A 79 -1.66 9.37 27.49
C ARG A 79 -0.47 9.04 26.57
N ASP A 80 -0.37 7.83 26.10
CA ASP A 80 0.78 7.36 25.33
C ASP A 80 1.00 8.15 24.03
N SER A 81 -0.11 8.49 23.36
CA SER A 81 -0.08 9.29 22.14
C SER A 81 0.30 10.73 22.40
N LEU A 82 -0.19 11.34 23.52
CA LEU A 82 0.25 12.67 23.94
C LEU A 82 1.75 12.73 24.16
N LEU A 83 2.26 11.79 24.98
CA LEU A 83 3.69 11.74 25.31
C LEU A 83 4.54 11.51 24.05
N ALA A 84 4.11 10.63 23.16
CA ALA A 84 4.80 10.39 21.90
C ALA A 84 4.82 11.64 21.00
N ILE A 85 3.72 12.38 20.88
CA ILE A 85 3.65 13.63 20.11
C ILE A 85 4.63 14.67 20.66
N MET A 86 4.67 14.83 21.99
CA MET A 86 5.53 15.82 22.64
C MET A 86 7.03 15.48 22.56
N LEU A 87 7.39 14.20 22.51
CA LEU A 87 8.78 13.71 22.42
C LEU A 87 9.26 13.53 20.99
N TYR A 88 8.37 13.52 20.01
CA TYR A 88 8.66 13.11 18.64
C TYR A 88 9.77 13.93 17.99
N GLU A 89 9.75 15.26 18.13
CA GLU A 89 10.77 16.14 17.53
C GLU A 89 12.17 15.87 18.11
N SER A 90 12.27 15.66 19.41
CA SER A 90 13.53 15.34 20.09
C SER A 90 14.09 13.99 19.65
N VAL A 91 13.21 13.00 19.43
CA VAL A 91 13.61 11.68 18.93
C VAL A 91 14.05 11.76 17.47
N LEU A 92 13.33 12.53 16.64
CA LEU A 92 13.65 12.70 15.24
C LEU A 92 15.02 13.35 15.01
N ARG A 93 15.39 14.32 15.86
CA ARG A 93 16.68 15.00 15.84
C ARG A 93 17.80 14.22 16.53
N GLY A 94 17.50 13.08 17.15
CA GLY A 94 18.47 12.24 17.85
C GLY A 94 18.89 12.75 19.25
N HIS A 95 18.14 13.70 19.81
CA HIS A 95 18.40 14.22 21.16
C HIS A 95 17.79 13.35 22.25
N TYR A 96 16.80 12.52 21.90
CA TYR A 96 16.16 11.58 22.81
C TYR A 96 16.01 10.20 22.14
N ASP A 97 16.35 9.13 22.88
CA ASP A 97 16.31 7.78 22.30
C ASP A 97 14.99 7.06 22.64
N THR A 98 14.49 6.26 21.73
CA THR A 98 13.29 5.43 21.93
C THR A 98 13.47 4.40 23.06
N THR A 99 14.70 3.97 23.36
CA THR A 99 15.02 3.11 24.52
C THR A 99 14.85 3.85 25.85
N LEU A 100 15.20 5.13 25.90
CA LEU A 100 14.93 6.01 27.06
C LEU A 100 13.43 6.26 27.20
N ALA A 101 12.72 6.51 26.11
CA ALA A 101 11.26 6.67 26.11
C ALA A 101 10.56 5.44 26.69
N ARG A 102 11.04 4.22 26.34
CA ARG A 102 10.55 2.96 26.91
C ARG A 102 10.72 2.87 28.40
N LYS A 103 11.88 3.30 28.90
CA LYS A 103 12.21 3.27 30.35
C LYS A 103 11.42 4.32 31.13
N ASP A 104 11.29 5.53 30.57
CA ASP A 104 10.72 6.67 31.28
C ASP A 104 9.19 6.72 31.22
N PHE A 105 8.60 6.31 30.08
CA PHE A 105 7.17 6.45 29.79
C PHE A 105 6.47 5.14 29.44
N GLY A 106 7.22 4.06 29.18
CA GLY A 106 6.68 2.72 28.91
C GLY A 106 6.70 2.30 27.45
N GLU A 107 6.36 1.03 27.21
CA GLU A 107 6.41 0.37 25.88
C GLU A 107 5.49 1.03 24.85
N GLY A 108 4.27 1.45 25.27
CA GLY A 108 3.30 2.06 24.36
C GLY A 108 3.79 3.36 23.72
N VAL A 109 4.51 4.21 24.48
CA VAL A 109 5.11 5.45 23.98
C VAL A 109 6.26 5.14 23.01
N ALA A 110 7.13 4.21 23.37
CA ALA A 110 8.26 3.82 22.52
C ALA A 110 7.81 3.22 21.17
N THR A 111 6.78 2.39 21.18
CA THR A 111 6.21 1.80 19.95
C THR A 111 5.67 2.86 19.01
N ILE A 112 4.91 3.84 19.53
CA ILE A 112 4.39 4.95 18.72
C ILE A 112 5.54 5.78 18.15
N LEU A 113 6.54 6.14 18.96
CA LEU A 113 7.70 6.91 18.50
C LEU A 113 8.48 6.18 17.40
N GLN A 114 8.72 4.87 17.56
CA GLN A 114 9.37 4.06 16.52
C GLN A 114 8.57 4.06 15.21
N GLY A 115 7.24 3.97 15.30
CA GLY A 115 6.36 4.06 14.14
C GLY A 115 6.45 5.42 13.43
N LEU A 116 6.40 6.51 14.20
CA LEU A 116 6.51 7.89 13.66
C LEU A 116 7.86 8.14 13.00
N VAL A 117 8.97 7.71 13.62
CA VAL A 117 10.33 7.86 13.06
C VAL A 117 10.46 7.06 11.77
N ARG A 118 9.98 5.81 11.75
CA ARG A 118 10.00 4.96 10.53
C ARG A 118 9.26 5.63 9.38
N VAL A 119 8.11 6.22 9.65
CA VAL A 119 7.35 6.97 8.64
C VAL A 119 8.17 8.14 8.12
N GLN A 120 8.78 8.94 8.99
CA GLN A 120 9.60 10.09 8.58
C GLN A 120 10.82 9.70 7.75
N GLU A 121 11.47 8.58 8.07
CA GLU A 121 12.56 8.03 7.24
C GLU A 121 12.12 7.65 5.83
N LEU A 122 10.89 7.20 5.67
CA LEU A 122 10.31 6.92 4.36
C LEU A 122 10.05 8.20 3.57
N TYR A 123 9.59 9.27 4.26
CA TYR A 123 9.38 10.59 3.64
C TYR A 123 10.69 11.25 3.18
N SER A 124 11.79 11.05 3.90
CA SER A 124 13.06 11.70 3.59
C SER A 124 13.79 11.11 2.38
N LYS A 125 13.45 9.88 1.97
CA LYS A 125 14.21 9.14 0.95
C LYS A 125 13.71 9.35 -0.49
N THR A 126 12.44 9.68 -0.70
CA THR A 126 11.87 9.89 -2.06
C THR A 126 10.51 10.61 -2.00
N PRO A 127 10.11 11.36 -3.03
CA PRO A 127 8.76 11.92 -3.12
C PRO A 127 7.70 10.81 -3.03
N ILE A 128 6.64 11.05 -2.27
CA ILE A 128 5.58 10.09 -1.90
C ILE A 128 4.86 9.46 -3.10
N VAL A 129 5.03 10.03 -4.28
CA VAL A 129 4.35 9.60 -5.52
C VAL A 129 4.91 8.29 -6.08
N GLU A 130 6.11 7.83 -5.65
CA GLU A 130 6.68 6.57 -6.12
C GLU A 130 6.09 5.37 -5.36
N SER A 131 5.58 4.41 -6.11
CA SER A 131 4.75 3.28 -5.67
C SER A 131 5.32 2.45 -4.50
N GLU A 132 6.64 2.34 -4.38
CA GLU A 132 7.28 1.51 -3.37
C GLU A 132 7.32 2.17 -1.98
N ASN A 133 7.48 3.50 -1.92
CA ASN A 133 7.47 4.25 -0.67
C ASN A 133 6.07 4.37 -0.09
N PHE A 134 5.06 4.55 -0.93
CA PHE A 134 3.67 4.54 -0.50
C PHE A 134 3.26 3.18 0.09
N ARG A 135 3.73 2.08 -0.51
CA ARG A 135 3.56 0.73 0.04
C ARG A 135 4.18 0.59 1.43
N ASN A 136 5.44 1.01 1.59
CA ASN A 136 6.14 0.93 2.87
C ASN A 136 5.50 1.81 3.94
N LEU A 137 4.96 2.97 3.55
CA LEU A 137 4.16 3.84 4.39
C LEU A 137 2.89 3.13 4.91
N LEU A 138 2.14 2.49 4.01
CA LEU A 138 0.94 1.74 4.38
C LEU A 138 1.26 0.52 5.26
N LEU A 139 2.38 -0.17 5.03
CA LEU A 139 2.84 -1.27 5.88
C LEU A 139 3.19 -0.79 7.30
N SER A 140 3.82 0.37 7.41
CA SER A 140 4.10 1.00 8.70
C SER A 140 2.82 1.39 9.45
N PHE A 141 1.79 1.83 8.74
CA PHE A 141 0.46 2.10 9.31
C PHE A 141 -0.23 0.85 9.86
N ALA A 142 0.02 -0.31 9.27
CA ALA A 142 -0.58 -1.57 9.71
C ALA A 142 0.00 -2.11 11.03
N GLU A 143 1.12 -1.56 11.53
CA GLU A 143 1.75 -1.99 12.80
C GLU A 143 1.09 -1.33 14.02
N ASP A 144 0.81 -0.02 13.95
CA ASP A 144 0.13 0.71 15.04
C ASP A 144 -0.77 1.83 14.49
N MET A 145 -2.07 1.69 14.68
CA MET A 145 -3.07 2.63 14.21
C MET A 145 -2.91 4.03 14.80
N ARG A 146 -2.38 4.15 16.03
CA ARG A 146 -2.18 5.44 16.70
C ARG A 146 -1.23 6.34 15.91
N VAL A 147 -0.25 5.75 15.22
CA VAL A 147 0.69 6.48 14.34
C VAL A 147 -0.09 7.21 13.24
N VAL A 148 -1.01 6.51 12.55
CA VAL A 148 -1.82 7.10 11.48
C VAL A 148 -2.68 8.25 11.99
N LEU A 149 -3.31 8.05 13.14
CA LEU A 149 -4.19 9.04 13.77
C LEU A 149 -3.41 10.29 14.18
N ILE A 150 -2.21 10.13 14.73
CA ILE A 150 -1.29 11.23 15.07
C ILE A 150 -0.88 11.99 13.80
N MET A 151 -0.57 11.29 12.73
CA MET A 151 -0.19 11.92 11.45
C MET A 151 -1.33 12.73 10.84
N ILE A 152 -2.56 12.24 10.92
CA ILE A 152 -3.74 13.01 10.49
C ILE A 152 -3.89 14.27 11.35
N ALA A 153 -3.75 14.15 12.68
CA ALA A 153 -3.80 15.28 13.59
C ALA A 153 -2.71 16.33 13.28
N ASP A 154 -1.47 15.88 13.07
CA ASP A 154 -0.34 16.76 12.70
C ASP A 154 -0.61 17.46 11.37
N ARG A 155 -1.11 16.74 10.37
CA ARG A 155 -1.43 17.32 9.06
C ARG A 155 -2.52 18.37 9.14
N VAL A 156 -3.58 18.14 9.89
CA VAL A 156 -4.65 19.13 10.13
C VAL A 156 -4.09 20.37 10.81
N CYS A 157 -3.28 20.19 11.86
CA CYS A 157 -2.63 21.30 12.56
C CYS A 157 -1.70 22.11 11.67
N LEU A 158 -0.88 21.44 10.88
CA LEU A 158 0.00 22.09 9.91
C LEU A 158 -0.82 22.91 8.89
N MET A 159 -1.87 22.33 8.30
CA MET A 159 -2.72 22.99 7.31
C MET A 159 -3.43 24.24 7.88
N ARG A 160 -3.77 24.23 9.17
CA ARG A 160 -4.34 25.41 9.87
C ARG A 160 -3.32 26.54 9.99
N GLN A 161 -2.05 26.23 10.25
CA GLN A 161 -0.98 27.18 10.57
C GLN A 161 -0.28 27.79 9.35
N ILE A 162 -0.18 27.05 8.25
CA ILE A 162 0.55 27.50 7.05
C ILE A 162 -0.23 28.48 6.17
N ARG A 163 -1.34 29.02 6.64
CA ARG A 163 -2.20 29.97 5.89
C ARG A 163 -1.41 31.14 5.32
N ASP A 164 -0.63 31.78 6.15
CA ASP A 164 0.04 33.05 5.84
C ASP A 164 1.55 32.85 5.60
N THR A 165 1.98 31.61 5.36
CA THR A 165 3.39 31.32 5.05
C THR A 165 3.84 31.99 3.76
N PRO A 166 5.06 32.55 3.70
CA PRO A 166 5.63 33.07 2.47
C PRO A 166 6.02 31.97 1.47
N ASN A 167 6.28 30.75 1.96
CA ASN A 167 6.65 29.59 1.13
C ASN A 167 5.42 28.95 0.47
N LYS A 168 5.01 29.51 -0.67
CA LYS A 168 3.80 29.04 -1.38
C LYS A 168 3.98 27.67 -2.06
N GLU A 169 5.18 27.34 -2.49
CA GLU A 169 5.47 26.02 -3.06
C GLU A 169 5.29 24.93 -2.02
N ALA A 170 5.92 25.07 -0.86
CA ALA A 170 5.75 24.11 0.25
C ALA A 170 4.30 24.05 0.76
N GLN A 171 3.56 25.18 0.74
CA GLN A 171 2.13 25.20 1.06
C GLN A 171 1.33 24.35 0.08
N HIS A 172 1.66 24.45 -1.23
CA HIS A 172 0.99 23.70 -2.29
C HIS A 172 1.27 22.19 -2.18
N GLU A 173 2.54 21.78 -1.98
CA GLU A 173 2.94 20.40 -1.75
C GLU A 173 2.17 19.76 -0.57
N VAL A 174 2.12 20.47 0.56
CA VAL A 174 1.40 19.99 1.76
C VAL A 174 -0.09 19.86 1.50
N ALA A 175 -0.69 20.78 0.72
CA ALA A 175 -2.10 20.76 0.38
C ALA A 175 -2.44 19.63 -0.61
N GLU A 176 -1.60 19.37 -1.60
CA GLU A 176 -1.74 18.23 -2.50
C GLU A 176 -1.71 16.93 -1.70
N GLU A 177 -0.70 16.75 -0.85
CA GLU A 177 -0.55 15.57 -0.01
C GLU A 177 -1.75 15.39 0.95
N ALA A 178 -2.24 16.47 1.56
CA ALA A 178 -3.43 16.43 2.40
C ALA A 178 -4.66 15.96 1.62
N SER A 179 -4.81 16.40 0.38
CA SER A 179 -5.95 16.05 -0.48
C SER A 179 -5.94 14.59 -0.94
N TYR A 180 -4.80 14.06 -1.40
CA TYR A 180 -4.79 12.71 -1.97
C TYR A 180 -4.48 11.60 -0.97
N LEU A 181 -3.86 11.89 0.18
CA LEU A 181 -3.49 10.89 1.17
C LEU A 181 -4.28 11.03 2.47
N TYR A 182 -4.16 12.18 3.16
CA TYR A 182 -4.68 12.32 4.53
C TYR A 182 -6.20 12.44 4.60
N ALA A 183 -6.85 13.16 3.69
CA ALA A 183 -8.30 13.27 3.67
C ALA A 183 -8.98 11.92 3.37
N PRO A 184 -8.52 11.11 2.39
CA PRO A 184 -9.00 9.75 2.21
C PRO A 184 -8.76 8.82 3.40
N LEU A 185 -7.59 8.88 4.05
CA LEU A 185 -7.32 8.12 5.27
C LEU A 185 -8.28 8.50 6.39
N ALA A 186 -8.48 9.80 6.64
CA ALA A 186 -9.43 10.29 7.63
C ALA A 186 -10.87 9.81 7.32
N HIS A 187 -11.27 9.75 6.04
CA HIS A 187 -12.54 9.19 5.62
C HIS A 187 -12.70 7.71 5.99
N LYS A 188 -11.69 6.88 5.68
CA LYS A 188 -11.71 5.44 6.00
C LYS A 188 -11.77 5.19 7.51
N LEU A 189 -11.08 6.03 8.28
CA LEU A 189 -11.09 5.96 9.74
C LEU A 189 -12.36 6.55 10.37
N GLY A 190 -13.30 7.04 9.56
CA GLY A 190 -14.55 7.63 10.05
C GLY A 190 -14.39 9.02 10.65
N LEU A 191 -13.23 9.66 10.53
CA LEU A 191 -12.95 11.01 11.05
C LEU A 191 -13.51 12.08 10.09
N TYR A 192 -14.83 12.10 9.92
CA TYR A 192 -15.48 12.90 8.87
C TYR A 192 -15.32 14.41 9.05
N GLN A 193 -15.19 14.90 10.30
CA GLN A 193 -14.95 16.31 10.57
C GLN A 193 -13.56 16.72 10.08
N LEU A 194 -12.50 15.99 10.49
CA LEU A 194 -11.12 16.26 10.09
C LEU A 194 -10.94 16.06 8.58
N LYS A 195 -11.60 15.05 8.00
CA LYS A 195 -11.64 14.83 6.54
C LYS A 195 -12.19 16.05 5.82
N SER A 196 -13.34 16.55 6.23
CA SER A 196 -13.97 17.71 5.59
C SER A 196 -13.13 18.98 5.73
N GLU A 197 -12.46 19.15 6.87
CA GLU A 197 -11.54 20.26 7.10
C GLU A 197 -10.28 20.16 6.22
N LEU A 198 -9.67 18.97 6.13
CA LEU A 198 -8.52 18.74 5.23
C LEU A 198 -8.87 19.03 3.78
N GLU A 199 -10.03 18.58 3.31
CA GLU A 199 -10.53 18.85 1.96
C GLU A 199 -10.78 20.35 1.72
N ASP A 200 -11.40 21.05 2.67
CA ASP A 200 -11.68 22.49 2.55
C ASP A 200 -10.38 23.32 2.58
N LEU A 201 -9.43 22.98 3.45
CA LEU A 201 -8.11 23.63 3.50
C LEU A 201 -7.27 23.33 2.26
N SER A 202 -7.32 22.09 1.75
CA SER A 202 -6.63 21.74 0.50
C SER A 202 -7.20 22.53 -0.66
N LEU A 203 -8.52 22.58 -0.80
CA LEU A 203 -9.18 23.38 -1.84
C LEU A 203 -8.81 24.87 -1.76
N LYS A 204 -8.73 25.39 -0.53
CA LYS A 204 -8.36 26.80 -0.29
C LYS A 204 -6.96 27.14 -0.80
N TYR A 205 -6.00 26.20 -0.71
CA TYR A 205 -4.62 26.42 -1.12
C TYR A 205 -4.37 26.03 -2.57
N LEU A 206 -5.07 25.01 -3.08
CA LEU A 206 -4.91 24.52 -4.46
C LEU A 206 -5.77 25.28 -5.47
N GLU A 207 -7.01 25.63 -5.10
CA GLU A 207 -8.02 26.25 -5.97
C GLU A 207 -8.63 27.48 -5.30
N HIS A 208 -7.78 28.43 -4.97
CA HIS A 208 -8.10 29.63 -4.18
C HIS A 208 -9.38 30.35 -4.64
N ASP A 209 -9.49 30.63 -5.94
CA ASP A 209 -10.61 31.40 -6.50
C ASP A 209 -11.94 30.65 -6.35
N ALA A 210 -11.93 29.34 -6.61
CA ALA A 210 -13.12 28.50 -6.44
C ALA A 210 -13.58 28.44 -4.97
N TYR A 211 -12.61 28.31 -4.04
CA TYR A 211 -12.91 28.31 -2.61
C TYR A 211 -13.57 29.61 -2.16
N TYR A 212 -13.00 30.76 -2.49
CA TYR A 212 -13.52 32.04 -2.05
C TYR A 212 -14.84 32.41 -2.73
N LEU A 213 -15.02 32.09 -4.01
CA LEU A 213 -16.31 32.25 -4.72
C LEU A 213 -17.45 31.53 -3.98
N ILE A 214 -17.22 30.25 -3.61
CA ILE A 214 -18.22 29.47 -2.91
C ILE A 214 -18.46 30.04 -1.50
N LYS A 215 -17.39 30.40 -0.78
CA LYS A 215 -17.45 30.98 0.56
C LYS A 215 -18.25 32.28 0.59
N GLU A 216 -18.00 33.18 -0.35
CA GLU A 216 -18.73 34.46 -0.45
C GLU A 216 -20.22 34.24 -0.70
N LYS A 217 -20.57 33.35 -1.64
CA LYS A 217 -21.97 33.00 -1.91
C LYS A 217 -22.65 32.35 -0.72
N LEU A 218 -21.97 31.46 0.00
CA LEU A 218 -22.48 30.89 1.23
C LEU A 218 -22.72 31.95 2.30
N ASN A 219 -21.84 32.92 2.44
CA ASN A 219 -21.99 34.02 3.40
C ASN A 219 -23.15 34.94 3.01
N ALA A 220 -23.26 35.33 1.74
CA ALA A 220 -24.33 36.17 1.24
C ALA A 220 -25.72 35.56 1.45
N THR A 221 -25.86 34.25 1.35
CA THR A 221 -27.14 33.54 1.51
C THR A 221 -27.37 33.02 2.93
N LYS A 222 -26.51 33.28 3.91
CA LYS A 222 -26.58 32.73 5.27
C LYS A 222 -27.91 33.03 5.95
N ARG A 223 -28.33 34.29 6.02
CA ARG A 223 -29.56 34.70 6.68
C ARG A 223 -30.80 34.03 6.09
N SER A 224 -30.91 33.95 4.78
CA SER A 224 -32.06 33.32 4.11
C SER A 224 -32.07 31.79 4.32
N ARG A 225 -30.90 31.15 4.39
CA ARG A 225 -30.79 29.73 4.74
C ARG A 225 -31.20 29.47 6.18
N ASP A 226 -30.69 30.25 7.12
CA ASP A 226 -31.01 30.09 8.53
C ASP A 226 -32.52 30.23 8.78
N ALA A 227 -33.15 31.24 8.19
CA ALA A 227 -34.60 31.44 8.23
C ALA A 227 -35.39 30.29 7.58
N TYR A 228 -34.86 29.69 6.50
CA TYR A 228 -35.46 28.51 5.88
C TYR A 228 -35.35 27.28 6.79
N ILE A 229 -34.16 27.05 7.38
CA ILE A 229 -33.92 25.97 8.34
C ILE A 229 -34.87 26.04 9.51
N GLU A 230 -35.06 27.22 10.09
CA GLU A 230 -36.01 27.44 11.20
C GLU A 230 -37.46 27.10 10.80
N ARG A 231 -37.91 27.53 9.63
CA ARG A 231 -39.23 27.20 9.09
C ARG A 231 -39.45 25.71 8.86
N PHE A 232 -38.39 24.99 8.53
CA PHE A 232 -38.42 23.52 8.40
C PHE A 232 -38.44 22.83 9.78
N ILE A 233 -37.56 23.27 10.67
CA ILE A 233 -37.37 22.66 12.01
C ILE A 233 -38.59 22.86 12.91
N GLY A 234 -39.22 24.03 12.91
CA GLY A 234 -40.31 24.36 13.82
C GLY A 234 -41.46 23.33 13.84
N PRO A 235 -42.09 23.03 12.69
CA PRO A 235 -43.14 22.02 12.61
C PRO A 235 -42.65 20.60 12.98
N VAL A 236 -41.42 20.20 12.52
CA VAL A 236 -40.85 18.90 12.84
C VAL A 236 -40.62 18.73 14.34
N SER A 237 -40.04 19.75 14.99
CA SER A 237 -39.82 19.73 16.45
C SER A 237 -41.11 19.56 17.23
N LYS A 238 -42.21 20.25 16.81
CA LYS A 238 -43.49 20.11 17.46
C LYS A 238 -44.01 18.67 17.44
N HIS A 239 -44.02 18.02 16.28
CA HIS A 239 -44.49 16.64 16.14
C HIS A 239 -43.62 15.61 16.84
N LEU A 240 -42.28 15.81 16.82
CA LEU A 240 -41.34 14.95 17.56
C LEU A 240 -41.57 15.06 19.09
N THR A 241 -41.85 16.27 19.59
CA THR A 241 -42.18 16.51 21.01
C THR A 241 -43.52 15.88 21.37
N GLU A 242 -44.55 16.04 20.52
CA GLU A 242 -45.88 15.41 20.72
C GLU A 242 -45.78 13.88 20.75
N ALA A 243 -44.83 13.30 20.01
CA ALA A 243 -44.51 11.86 20.01
C ALA A 243 -43.71 11.39 21.22
N GLY A 244 -43.32 12.29 22.14
CA GLY A 244 -42.58 11.99 23.36
C GLY A 244 -41.11 11.67 23.15
N LEU A 245 -40.53 12.08 22.01
CA LEU A 245 -39.12 11.90 21.73
C LEU A 245 -38.28 13.02 22.37
N ILE A 246 -37.14 12.66 22.93
CA ILE A 246 -36.13 13.62 23.41
C ILE A 246 -35.10 13.77 22.28
N PHE A 247 -34.88 15.00 21.84
CA PHE A 247 -34.06 15.26 20.67
C PHE A 247 -33.48 16.66 20.63
N HIS A 248 -32.48 16.87 19.81
CA HIS A 248 -32.07 18.19 19.35
C HIS A 248 -31.88 18.17 17.82
N ILE A 249 -32.14 19.32 17.17
CA ILE A 249 -32.02 19.44 15.71
C ILE A 249 -30.93 20.47 15.38
N LYS A 250 -30.04 20.10 14.45
CA LYS A 250 -28.96 20.97 13.95
C LYS A 250 -29.09 21.13 12.45
N GLY A 251 -28.97 22.34 11.93
CA GLY A 251 -28.71 22.62 10.52
C GLY A 251 -27.22 22.48 10.25
N ARG A 252 -26.83 21.70 9.23
CA ARG A 252 -25.43 21.55 8.80
C ARG A 252 -25.26 22.03 7.37
N THR A 253 -24.40 23.03 7.15
CA THR A 253 -23.95 23.40 5.80
C THR A 253 -22.93 22.39 5.30
N LYS A 254 -23.02 22.00 4.02
CA LYS A 254 -22.02 21.13 3.40
C LYS A 254 -20.67 21.84 3.29
N SER A 255 -19.57 21.06 3.34
CA SER A 255 -18.22 21.59 3.14
C SER A 255 -18.07 22.23 1.78
N ILE A 256 -17.21 23.25 1.69
CA ILE A 256 -16.97 24.00 0.44
C ILE A 256 -16.45 23.07 -0.64
N HIS A 257 -15.56 22.14 -0.29
CA HIS A 257 -15.06 21.11 -1.20
C HIS A 257 -16.18 20.22 -1.75
N SER A 258 -17.11 19.77 -0.90
CA SER A 258 -18.25 18.95 -1.33
C SER A 258 -19.17 19.71 -2.30
N ILE A 259 -19.34 21.01 -2.12
CA ILE A 259 -20.09 21.89 -3.03
C ILE A 259 -19.33 21.99 -4.35
N TRP A 260 -18.03 22.28 -4.32
CA TRP A 260 -17.19 22.38 -5.51
C TRP A 260 -17.18 21.11 -6.35
N GLN A 261 -17.07 19.91 -5.72
CA GLN A 261 -17.16 18.62 -6.41
C GLN A 261 -18.52 18.44 -7.12
N LYS A 262 -19.61 18.87 -6.48
CA LYS A 262 -20.94 18.83 -7.10
C LYS A 262 -21.06 19.81 -8.29
N MET A 263 -20.51 21.02 -8.15
CA MET A 263 -20.46 21.99 -9.26
C MET A 263 -19.73 21.41 -10.45
N LYS A 264 -18.57 20.77 -10.26
CA LYS A 264 -17.82 20.09 -11.34
C LYS A 264 -18.63 18.93 -11.96
N LYS A 265 -19.24 18.08 -11.13
CA LYS A 265 -20.00 16.90 -11.59
C LYS A 265 -21.28 17.29 -12.33
N GLN A 266 -22.00 18.32 -11.85
CA GLN A 266 -23.26 18.75 -12.43
C GLN A 266 -23.08 19.88 -13.48
N LYS A 267 -21.85 20.39 -13.64
CA LYS A 267 -21.52 21.52 -14.53
C LYS A 267 -22.41 22.73 -14.31
N CYS A 268 -22.68 23.06 -13.03
CA CYS A 268 -23.52 24.20 -12.63
C CYS A 268 -22.79 25.11 -11.64
N GLY A 269 -23.29 26.33 -11.45
CA GLY A 269 -22.82 27.23 -10.39
C GLY A 269 -23.36 26.84 -9.01
N VAL A 270 -22.93 27.54 -7.95
CA VAL A 270 -23.39 27.33 -6.56
C VAL A 270 -24.90 27.40 -6.46
N ASP A 271 -25.53 28.32 -7.20
CA ASP A 271 -26.97 28.53 -7.20
C ASP A 271 -27.77 27.35 -7.79
N GLY A 272 -27.13 26.49 -8.58
CA GLY A 272 -27.72 25.29 -9.16
C GLY A 272 -27.68 24.06 -8.23
N ILE A 273 -27.08 24.17 -7.04
CA ILE A 273 -26.98 23.07 -6.11
C ILE A 273 -28.13 23.15 -5.08
N TYR A 274 -29.05 22.20 -5.18
CA TYR A 274 -30.28 22.20 -4.35
C TYR A 274 -30.04 21.74 -2.90
N ASP A 275 -28.98 20.96 -2.59
CA ASP A 275 -28.72 20.37 -1.26
C ASP A 275 -27.48 21.00 -0.59
N LEU A 276 -27.46 22.32 -0.47
CA LEU A 276 -26.37 23.08 0.18
C LEU A 276 -26.29 22.85 1.70
N PHE A 277 -27.36 22.38 2.32
CA PHE A 277 -27.43 22.09 3.75
C PHE A 277 -28.20 20.81 4.01
N ALA A 278 -28.01 20.24 5.18
CA ALA A 278 -28.76 19.09 5.70
C ALA A 278 -29.31 19.43 7.07
N ILE A 279 -30.45 18.86 7.41
CA ILE A 279 -31.03 18.90 8.74
C ILE A 279 -30.65 17.62 9.46
N ARG A 280 -30.13 17.74 10.67
CA ARG A 280 -29.73 16.60 11.48
C ARG A 280 -30.63 16.53 12.71
N ILE A 281 -31.34 15.42 12.85
CA ILE A 281 -32.18 15.11 14.03
C ILE A 281 -31.37 14.12 14.88
N ILE A 282 -31.02 14.53 16.09
CA ILE A 282 -30.25 13.73 17.04
C ILE A 282 -31.14 13.39 18.21
N LEU A 283 -31.37 12.10 18.42
CA LEU A 283 -32.25 11.57 19.45
C LEU A 283 -31.47 11.17 20.68
N ASP A 284 -31.89 11.56 21.84
CA ASP A 284 -31.44 11.02 23.12
C ASP A 284 -32.24 9.76 23.42
N SER A 285 -31.65 8.59 23.15
CA SER A 285 -32.35 7.31 23.17
C SER A 285 -31.54 6.24 23.91
N PRO A 286 -32.19 5.43 24.78
CA PRO A 286 -31.54 4.24 25.33
C PRO A 286 -31.17 3.26 24.23
N LEU A 287 -30.04 2.54 24.38
CA LEU A 287 -29.45 1.65 23.37
C LEU A 287 -30.49 0.66 22.80
N GLU A 288 -31.35 0.11 23.63
CA GLU A 288 -32.39 -0.87 23.25
C GLU A 288 -33.47 -0.28 22.32
N LYS A 289 -33.68 1.04 22.38
CA LYS A 289 -34.75 1.76 21.65
C LYS A 289 -34.21 2.59 20.47
N GLU A 290 -32.89 2.69 20.29
CA GLU A 290 -32.27 3.56 19.29
C GLU A 290 -32.85 3.37 17.89
N LYS A 291 -32.88 2.14 17.41
CA LYS A 291 -33.38 1.81 16.05
C LYS A 291 -34.87 2.17 15.93
N MET A 292 -35.65 1.79 16.90
CA MET A 292 -37.10 2.04 16.90
C MET A 292 -37.41 3.55 16.87
N GLN A 293 -36.72 4.33 17.69
CA GLN A 293 -36.98 5.78 17.77
C GLN A 293 -36.46 6.51 16.52
N CYS A 294 -35.36 6.06 15.88
CA CYS A 294 -34.93 6.60 14.59
C CYS A 294 -35.97 6.37 13.49
N TRP A 295 -36.58 5.18 13.44
CA TRP A 295 -37.64 4.89 12.47
C TRP A 295 -38.96 5.62 12.82
N GLN A 296 -39.26 5.86 14.09
CA GLN A 296 -40.36 6.69 14.50
C GLN A 296 -40.18 8.15 14.04
N ALA A 297 -39.01 8.73 14.24
CA ALA A 297 -38.68 10.06 13.73
C ALA A 297 -38.74 10.13 12.20
N TYR A 298 -38.29 9.07 11.50
CA TYR A 298 -38.43 8.94 10.04
C TYR A 298 -39.90 9.00 9.61
N SER A 299 -40.80 8.24 10.26
CA SER A 299 -42.22 8.24 9.95
C SER A 299 -42.83 9.64 10.12
N ILE A 300 -42.52 10.31 11.23
CA ILE A 300 -43.02 11.67 11.52
C ILE A 300 -42.59 12.66 10.41
N VAL A 301 -41.34 12.65 10.02
CA VAL A 301 -40.83 13.55 8.97
C VAL A 301 -41.45 13.25 7.61
N THR A 302 -41.66 11.96 7.27
CA THR A 302 -42.24 11.57 5.98
C THR A 302 -43.74 11.72 5.90
N ASP A 303 -44.45 11.73 7.03
CA ASP A 303 -45.86 12.11 7.10
C ASP A 303 -46.07 13.62 6.82
N MET A 304 -45.10 14.45 7.19
CA MET A 304 -45.16 15.90 6.99
C MET A 304 -44.67 16.35 5.62
N TYR A 305 -43.64 15.68 5.11
CA TYR A 305 -42.96 16.08 3.89
C TYR A 305 -42.77 14.89 2.96
N GLN A 306 -43.11 15.05 1.68
CA GLN A 306 -43.03 14.00 0.69
C GLN A 306 -41.57 13.50 0.50
N PRO A 307 -41.26 12.23 0.80
CA PRO A 307 -39.93 11.70 0.64
C PRO A 307 -39.61 11.35 -0.80
N ASN A 308 -38.30 11.37 -1.15
CA ASN A 308 -37.78 10.77 -2.39
C ASN A 308 -37.29 9.34 -2.10
N PRO A 309 -38.01 8.29 -2.50
CA PRO A 309 -37.65 6.91 -2.16
C PRO A 309 -36.30 6.47 -2.73
N LYS A 310 -35.89 7.04 -3.88
CA LYS A 310 -34.60 6.72 -4.51
C LYS A 310 -33.38 7.24 -3.73
N ARG A 311 -33.61 8.16 -2.80
CA ARG A 311 -32.56 8.80 -1.98
C ARG A 311 -32.59 8.38 -0.50
N LEU A 312 -33.41 7.40 -0.12
CA LEU A 312 -33.33 6.78 1.20
C LEU A 312 -32.01 5.99 1.32
N ARG A 313 -31.29 6.18 2.44
CA ARG A 313 -30.11 5.40 2.82
C ARG A 313 -30.31 4.95 4.26
N ASP A 314 -30.41 3.65 4.44
CA ASP A 314 -30.54 3.01 5.76
C ASP A 314 -29.20 2.41 6.17
N TRP A 315 -28.47 3.15 7.01
CA TRP A 315 -27.24 2.67 7.64
C TRP A 315 -27.46 2.36 9.14
N ILE A 316 -28.71 2.30 9.60
CA ILE A 316 -29.05 1.82 10.95
C ILE A 316 -29.27 0.31 10.93
N SER A 317 -29.99 -0.19 9.93
CA SER A 317 -30.19 -1.63 9.78
C SER A 317 -28.91 -2.33 9.38
N VAL A 318 -28.10 -1.69 8.53
CA VAL A 318 -26.81 -2.21 8.06
C VAL A 318 -25.75 -1.10 8.18
N PRO A 319 -25.04 -1.02 9.32
CA PRO A 319 -23.99 -0.03 9.53
C PRO A 319 -22.87 -0.12 8.51
N LYS A 320 -22.22 1.00 8.20
CA LYS A 320 -21.01 0.99 7.37
C LYS A 320 -19.85 0.28 8.08
N SER A 321 -18.82 -0.15 7.32
CA SER A 321 -17.63 -0.82 7.85
C SER A 321 -16.88 -0.03 8.93
N ASN A 322 -16.96 1.29 8.86
CA ASN A 322 -16.38 2.19 9.84
C ASN A 322 -17.31 2.49 11.02
N GLY A 323 -18.36 1.70 11.23
CA GLY A 323 -19.31 1.87 12.32
C GLY A 323 -20.31 3.03 12.18
N TYR A 324 -20.36 3.67 11.00
CA TYR A 324 -21.30 4.77 10.77
C TYR A 324 -22.75 4.27 10.69
N GLU A 325 -23.62 4.81 11.56
CA GLU A 325 -25.04 4.51 11.63
C GLU A 325 -25.86 5.80 11.45
N CYS A 326 -26.81 5.82 10.52
CA CYS A 326 -27.71 6.96 10.30
C CYS A 326 -28.80 6.61 9.29
N LEU A 327 -30.02 7.17 9.42
CA LEU A 327 -30.99 7.23 8.33
C LEU A 327 -30.82 8.54 7.56
N HIS A 328 -30.61 8.46 6.26
CA HIS A 328 -30.61 9.62 5.37
C HIS A 328 -31.83 9.58 4.47
N ILE A 329 -32.61 10.63 4.53
CA ILE A 329 -33.77 10.84 3.65
C ILE A 329 -33.66 12.17 2.95
N THR A 330 -34.23 12.30 1.79
CA THR A 330 -34.41 13.58 1.11
C THR A 330 -35.90 13.81 0.97
N VAL A 331 -36.39 14.91 1.51
CA VAL A 331 -37.84 15.26 1.51
C VAL A 331 -38.04 16.59 0.78
N LEU A 332 -39.26 16.78 0.24
CA LEU A 332 -39.69 18.03 -0.35
C LEU A 332 -40.21 18.93 0.76
N GLY A 333 -39.38 19.87 1.21
CA GLY A 333 -39.69 20.80 2.30
C GLY A 333 -40.48 22.05 1.86
N PRO A 334 -40.57 23.08 2.70
CA PRO A 334 -41.16 24.36 2.37
C PRO A 334 -40.59 24.93 1.06
N GLU A 335 -41.37 25.76 0.36
CA GLU A 335 -41.00 26.37 -0.90
C GLU A 335 -40.59 25.35 -2.01
N GLN A 336 -41.06 24.11 -1.88
CA GLN A 336 -40.75 23.00 -2.81
C GLN A 336 -39.24 22.76 -3.04
N LYS A 337 -38.45 22.99 -1.97
CA LYS A 337 -37.00 22.69 -2.00
C LYS A 337 -36.71 21.35 -1.39
N TRP A 338 -35.83 20.57 -2.06
CA TRP A 338 -35.36 19.31 -1.52
C TRP A 338 -34.41 19.52 -0.35
N VAL A 339 -34.70 18.87 0.77
CA VAL A 339 -33.92 18.93 2.02
C VAL A 339 -33.46 17.54 2.39
N GLU A 340 -32.16 17.38 2.63
CA GLU A 340 -31.59 16.16 3.19
C GLU A 340 -31.78 16.19 4.71
N VAL A 341 -32.41 15.14 5.24
CA VAL A 341 -32.58 14.94 6.68
C VAL A 341 -31.82 13.72 7.12
N GLN A 342 -30.99 13.87 8.13
CA GLN A 342 -30.16 12.84 8.76
C GLN A 342 -30.72 12.56 10.15
N ILE A 343 -31.13 11.31 10.43
CA ILE A 343 -31.69 10.90 11.71
C ILE A 343 -30.76 9.88 12.34
N ARG A 344 -30.35 10.14 13.58
CA ARG A 344 -29.45 9.31 14.37
C ARG A 344 -29.57 9.61 15.86
N THR A 345 -29.04 8.74 16.73
CA THR A 345 -28.98 8.97 18.16
C THR A 345 -27.71 9.73 18.57
N GLU A 346 -27.61 10.18 19.83
CA GLU A 346 -26.37 10.82 20.33
C GLU A 346 -25.16 9.93 20.22
N ARG A 347 -25.28 8.63 20.57
CA ARG A 347 -24.21 7.66 20.36
C ARG A 347 -23.78 7.56 18.89
N MET A 348 -24.76 7.46 17.97
CA MET A 348 -24.50 7.39 16.54
C MET A 348 -23.90 8.71 16.01
N ASP A 349 -24.29 9.86 16.57
CA ASP A 349 -23.71 11.17 16.25
C ASP A 349 -22.26 11.25 16.69
N GLU A 350 -21.94 10.76 17.87
CA GLU A 350 -20.59 10.73 18.41
C GLU A 350 -19.68 9.82 17.56
N VAL A 351 -20.15 8.62 17.19
CA VAL A 351 -19.43 7.73 16.27
C VAL A 351 -19.25 8.37 14.89
N ALA A 352 -20.25 9.11 14.40
CA ALA A 352 -20.17 9.78 13.10
C ALA A 352 -19.24 11.00 13.10
N GLU A 353 -19.09 11.73 14.20
CA GLU A 353 -18.20 12.90 14.29
C GLU A 353 -16.75 12.51 14.63
N HIS A 354 -16.57 11.53 15.54
CA HIS A 354 -15.27 11.13 16.08
C HIS A 354 -14.75 9.78 15.55
N GLY A 355 -15.53 9.09 14.70
CA GLY A 355 -15.17 7.84 14.08
C GLY A 355 -14.94 6.71 15.08
N LEU A 356 -13.99 5.82 14.78
CA LEU A 356 -13.63 4.68 15.62
C LEU A 356 -13.08 5.09 17.00
N ALA A 357 -12.61 6.32 17.14
CA ALA A 357 -12.14 6.85 18.41
C ALA A 357 -13.27 6.96 19.46
N ALA A 358 -14.51 7.25 19.03
CA ALA A 358 -15.67 7.20 19.92
C ALA A 358 -15.89 5.78 20.47
N HIS A 359 -15.66 4.75 19.66
CA HIS A 359 -15.78 3.36 20.07
C HIS A 359 -14.73 2.96 21.13
N TRP A 360 -13.53 3.54 21.08
CA TRP A 360 -12.47 3.33 22.08
C TRP A 360 -12.77 4.02 23.42
N ARG A 361 -13.45 5.18 23.39
CA ARG A 361 -13.90 5.85 24.64
C ARG A 361 -14.86 4.98 25.45
N TYR A 362 -15.76 4.24 24.76
CA TYR A 362 -16.81 3.46 25.44
C TYR A 362 -16.38 2.03 25.82
N LYS A 363 -15.49 1.36 25.06
CA LYS A 363 -15.17 -0.06 25.27
C LYS A 363 -13.74 -0.37 25.73
N GLY A 364 -12.86 0.62 25.85
CA GLY A 364 -11.44 0.37 26.16
C GLY A 364 -10.69 -0.31 24.99
N VAL A 365 -9.35 -0.35 25.05
CA VAL A 365 -8.44 -0.78 23.96
C VAL A 365 -8.61 -2.27 23.54
N LYS A 366 -9.48 -3.05 24.20
CA LYS A 366 -9.63 -4.51 24.00
C LYS A 366 -10.91 -4.96 23.30
N ALA A 367 -11.72 -4.09 22.72
CA ALA A 367 -12.98 -4.49 22.10
C ALA A 367 -12.85 -4.63 20.59
N ASP A 368 -13.21 -5.81 20.10
CA ASP A 368 -13.39 -6.27 18.72
C ASP A 368 -13.71 -5.16 17.70
N GLY A 369 -12.65 -4.61 17.14
CA GLY A 369 -12.72 -3.71 15.98
C GLY A 369 -12.70 -4.45 14.65
N GLY A 370 -13.50 -5.50 14.48
CA GLY A 370 -13.46 -6.41 13.33
C GLY A 370 -13.39 -5.71 11.96
N GLY A 371 -14.07 -4.58 11.79
CA GLY A 371 -14.05 -3.85 10.52
C GLY A 371 -12.72 -3.14 10.20
N MET A 372 -11.96 -2.73 11.23
CA MET A 372 -10.67 -2.07 11.04
C MET A 372 -9.54 -3.09 10.85
N GLU A 373 -9.54 -4.16 11.65
CA GLU A 373 -8.60 -5.26 11.46
C GLU A 373 -8.78 -5.93 10.10
N GLU A 374 -10.02 -6.07 9.61
CA GLU A 374 -10.29 -6.52 8.24
C GLU A 374 -9.77 -5.54 7.19
N CYS A 375 -9.90 -4.23 7.39
CA CYS A 375 -9.35 -3.20 6.49
C CYS A 375 -7.81 -3.27 6.48
N LEU A 376 -7.17 -3.34 7.64
CA LEU A 376 -5.71 -3.46 7.76
C LEU A 376 -5.20 -4.81 7.24
N ALA A 377 -5.91 -5.91 7.52
CA ALA A 377 -5.60 -7.22 6.97
C ALA A 377 -5.75 -7.24 5.44
N SER A 378 -6.77 -6.58 4.89
CA SER A 378 -6.97 -6.42 3.45
C SER A 378 -5.85 -5.61 2.80
N ILE A 379 -5.44 -4.50 3.41
CA ILE A 379 -4.29 -3.69 2.98
C ILE A 379 -3.00 -4.53 3.03
N ARG A 380 -2.76 -5.24 4.13
CA ARG A 380 -1.58 -6.10 4.29
C ARG A 380 -1.54 -7.20 3.23
N THR A 381 -2.64 -7.90 2.99
CA THR A 381 -2.76 -8.96 1.98
C THR A 381 -2.55 -8.42 0.55
N ALA A 382 -3.08 -7.25 0.24
CA ALA A 382 -2.90 -6.60 -1.05
C ALA A 382 -1.43 -6.18 -1.28
N LEU A 383 -0.77 -5.69 -0.22
CA LEU A 383 0.64 -5.27 -0.27
C LEU A 383 1.61 -6.45 -0.38
N GLU A 384 1.28 -7.60 0.22
CA GLU A 384 2.07 -8.83 0.12
C GLU A 384 1.99 -9.48 -1.27
N ALA A 385 0.93 -9.22 -2.04
CA ALA A 385 0.71 -9.77 -3.38
C ALA A 385 1.59 -9.18 -4.49
N GLY A 386 2.32 -8.08 -4.27
CA GLY A 386 3.53 -7.73 -5.04
C GLY A 386 3.42 -6.84 -6.28
N ASP A 387 2.25 -6.31 -6.67
CA ASP A 387 2.11 -5.44 -7.86
C ASP A 387 1.89 -3.96 -7.46
N ASN A 388 2.95 -3.15 -7.59
CA ASN A 388 3.03 -1.80 -7.00
C ASN A 388 2.06 -0.75 -7.60
N LEU A 389 1.84 -0.74 -8.90
CA LEU A 389 0.93 0.22 -9.57
C LEU A 389 -0.55 -0.13 -9.39
N GLU A 390 -0.89 -1.42 -9.45
CA GLU A 390 -2.26 -1.89 -9.26
C GLU A 390 -2.73 -1.77 -7.79
N VAL A 391 -1.82 -1.92 -6.82
CA VAL A 391 -2.12 -1.72 -5.40
C VAL A 391 -2.47 -0.26 -5.10
N MET A 392 -1.78 0.68 -5.75
CA MET A 392 -2.03 2.11 -5.58
C MET A 392 -3.38 2.54 -6.18
N ASP A 393 -3.71 2.06 -7.38
CA ASP A 393 -5.00 2.33 -8.01
C ASP A 393 -6.13 1.62 -7.28
N GLN A 394 -5.90 0.41 -6.77
CA GLN A 394 -6.85 -0.34 -5.96
C GLN A 394 -7.09 0.34 -4.60
N PHE A 395 -6.03 0.81 -3.93
CA PHE A 395 -6.15 1.54 -2.67
C PHE A 395 -6.93 2.86 -2.86
N LYS A 396 -6.68 3.59 -3.96
CA LYS A 396 -7.49 4.78 -4.32
C LYS A 396 -8.95 4.40 -4.55
N LEU A 397 -9.23 3.33 -5.30
CA LEU A 397 -10.57 2.82 -5.51
C LEU A 397 -11.25 2.44 -4.19
N ASP A 398 -10.57 1.67 -3.34
CA ASP A 398 -11.09 1.25 -2.03
C ASP A 398 -11.25 2.41 -1.03
N LEU A 399 -10.48 3.50 -1.18
CA LEU A 399 -10.60 4.71 -0.36
C LEU A 399 -11.82 5.56 -0.71
N TYR A 400 -12.25 5.56 -1.97
CA TYR A 400 -13.29 6.48 -2.47
C TYR A 400 -14.66 5.84 -2.71
N GLU A 401 -14.83 4.51 -2.52
CA GLU A 401 -16.05 3.83 -2.92
C GLU A 401 -17.12 3.72 -1.84
N ASP A 402 -18.37 4.09 -2.21
CA ASP A 402 -19.61 3.71 -1.52
C ASP A 402 -19.78 2.18 -1.58
N GLU A 403 -20.17 1.57 -0.48
CA GLU A 403 -20.38 0.13 -0.36
C GLU A 403 -21.74 -0.29 -0.89
N VAL A 404 -21.79 -1.48 -1.51
CA VAL A 404 -22.99 -2.13 -1.99
C VAL A 404 -23.19 -3.43 -1.21
N TYR A 405 -24.40 -3.65 -0.72
CA TYR A 405 -24.77 -4.83 0.06
C TYR A 405 -25.70 -5.71 -0.76
N ALA A 406 -25.30 -6.96 -0.98
CA ALA A 406 -26.10 -7.94 -1.74
C ALA A 406 -26.29 -9.22 -0.90
N PHE A 407 -27.42 -9.90 -1.12
CA PHE A 407 -27.81 -11.08 -0.37
C PHE A 407 -27.56 -12.35 -1.19
N THR A 408 -27.14 -13.42 -0.49
CA THR A 408 -27.24 -14.78 -1.07
C THR A 408 -28.69 -15.24 -1.06
N PRO A 409 -29.07 -16.27 -1.85
CA PRO A 409 -30.42 -16.85 -1.78
C PRO A 409 -30.77 -17.43 -0.40
N LYS A 410 -29.77 -17.70 0.43
CA LYS A 410 -29.95 -18.17 1.82
C LYS A 410 -30.17 -17.04 2.83
N GLY A 411 -30.06 -15.76 2.37
CA GLY A 411 -30.20 -14.58 3.23
C GLY A 411 -28.91 -14.05 3.82
N ASP A 412 -27.75 -14.64 3.49
CA ASP A 412 -26.46 -14.10 3.98
C ASP A 412 -26.16 -12.77 3.28
N LEU A 413 -25.81 -11.77 4.07
CA LEU A 413 -25.46 -10.44 3.59
C LEU A 413 -23.96 -10.37 3.25
N LEU A 414 -23.66 -10.01 2.01
CA LEU A 414 -22.30 -9.82 1.52
C LEU A 414 -22.07 -8.36 1.12
N LYS A 415 -20.90 -7.86 1.40
CA LYS A 415 -20.49 -6.48 1.21
C LYS A 415 -19.49 -6.36 0.06
N PHE A 416 -19.70 -5.37 -0.80
CA PHE A 416 -18.87 -5.11 -1.97
C PHE A 416 -18.64 -3.60 -2.16
N PRO A 417 -17.54 -3.19 -2.81
CA PRO A 417 -17.39 -1.82 -3.28
C PRO A 417 -18.41 -1.52 -4.40
N LYS A 418 -18.77 -0.25 -4.53
CA LYS A 418 -19.69 0.20 -5.59
C LYS A 418 -19.10 -0.09 -6.98
N GLY A 419 -19.95 -0.63 -7.86
CA GLY A 419 -19.51 -1.05 -9.17
C GLY A 419 -19.11 -2.52 -9.25
N ALA A 420 -18.95 -3.21 -8.10
CA ALA A 420 -18.72 -4.65 -8.07
C ALA A 420 -19.78 -5.39 -8.87
N THR A 421 -19.38 -6.44 -9.55
CA THR A 421 -20.21 -7.17 -10.50
C THR A 421 -20.69 -8.52 -9.93
N VAL A 422 -21.61 -9.15 -10.62
CA VAL A 422 -22.04 -10.54 -10.34
C VAL A 422 -20.83 -11.49 -10.33
N LEU A 423 -19.80 -11.22 -11.13
CA LEU A 423 -18.56 -12.00 -11.12
C LEU A 423 -17.76 -11.80 -9.83
N ASP A 424 -17.68 -10.56 -9.30
CA ASP A 424 -17.08 -10.29 -7.98
C ASP A 424 -17.79 -11.08 -6.88
N PHE A 425 -19.13 -11.11 -6.93
CA PHE A 425 -19.95 -11.88 -6.00
C PHE A 425 -19.63 -13.38 -6.09
N ALA A 426 -19.50 -13.94 -7.29
CA ALA A 426 -19.16 -15.35 -7.51
C ALA A 426 -17.79 -15.72 -6.90
N TYR A 427 -16.76 -14.89 -7.12
CA TYR A 427 -15.43 -15.08 -6.50
C TYR A 427 -15.43 -14.84 -5.00
N HIS A 428 -16.32 -13.99 -4.48
CA HIS A 428 -16.47 -13.81 -3.05
C HIS A 428 -16.94 -15.09 -2.37
N ILE A 429 -17.94 -15.77 -2.93
CA ILE A 429 -18.43 -17.05 -2.41
C ILE A 429 -17.30 -18.09 -2.40
N HIS A 430 -16.77 -18.43 -3.57
CA HIS A 430 -15.70 -19.42 -3.70
C HIS A 430 -14.98 -19.29 -5.04
N SER A 431 -13.65 -19.56 -5.08
CA SER A 431 -12.87 -19.49 -6.33
C SER A 431 -13.46 -20.35 -7.44
N ARG A 432 -13.86 -21.61 -7.14
CA ARG A 432 -14.46 -22.51 -8.11
C ARG A 432 -15.78 -21.99 -8.67
N VAL A 433 -16.59 -21.30 -7.85
CA VAL A 433 -17.87 -20.69 -8.30
C VAL A 433 -17.57 -19.52 -9.25
N GLY A 434 -16.55 -18.73 -8.93
CA GLY A 434 -16.04 -17.67 -9.79
C GLY A 434 -15.53 -18.19 -11.13
N ASP A 435 -14.67 -19.22 -11.10
CA ASP A 435 -14.04 -19.80 -12.30
C ASP A 435 -15.07 -20.39 -13.28
N THR A 436 -16.17 -20.97 -12.76
CA THR A 436 -17.22 -21.60 -13.54
C THR A 436 -18.43 -20.70 -13.78
N CYS A 437 -18.37 -19.42 -13.42
CA CYS A 437 -19.48 -18.48 -13.54
C CYS A 437 -19.81 -18.16 -15.00
N VAL A 438 -21.07 -18.34 -15.38
CA VAL A 438 -21.60 -17.95 -16.70
C VAL A 438 -22.58 -16.77 -16.63
N GLY A 439 -23.08 -16.46 -15.43
CA GLY A 439 -24.00 -15.37 -15.16
C GLY A 439 -24.59 -15.48 -13.75
N GLY A 440 -25.67 -14.78 -13.51
CA GLY A 440 -26.43 -14.87 -12.28
C GLY A 440 -27.90 -14.54 -12.47
N LYS A 441 -28.66 -14.77 -11.39
CA LYS A 441 -30.03 -14.24 -11.25
C LYS A 441 -29.97 -13.15 -10.18
N VAL A 442 -30.32 -11.94 -10.54
CA VAL A 442 -30.46 -10.82 -9.60
C VAL A 442 -31.94 -10.55 -9.42
N ASN A 443 -32.44 -10.67 -8.20
CA ASN A 443 -33.86 -10.52 -7.86
C ASN A 443 -34.76 -11.41 -8.76
N GLY A 444 -34.32 -12.65 -9.02
CA GLY A 444 -35.03 -13.64 -9.86
C GLY A 444 -34.88 -13.46 -11.38
N LYS A 445 -34.21 -12.39 -11.86
CA LYS A 445 -33.98 -12.12 -13.28
C LYS A 445 -32.59 -12.57 -13.72
N ASN A 446 -32.47 -13.29 -14.83
CA ASN A 446 -31.19 -13.68 -15.41
C ASN A 446 -30.40 -12.44 -15.89
N VAL A 447 -29.17 -12.35 -15.48
CA VAL A 447 -28.26 -11.24 -15.81
C VAL A 447 -26.87 -11.76 -16.19
N SER A 448 -26.10 -10.92 -16.90
CA SER A 448 -24.73 -11.22 -17.23
C SER A 448 -23.84 -11.13 -15.97
N PHE A 449 -22.76 -11.90 -15.94
CA PHE A 449 -21.73 -11.78 -14.88
C PHE A 449 -21.05 -10.41 -14.84
N ARG A 450 -21.23 -9.56 -15.88
CA ARG A 450 -20.74 -8.17 -15.93
C ARG A 450 -21.68 -7.17 -15.27
N THR A 451 -22.88 -7.58 -14.90
CA THR A 451 -23.90 -6.68 -14.33
C THR A 451 -23.43 -6.15 -12.98
N PRO A 452 -23.39 -4.82 -12.77
CA PRO A 452 -23.05 -4.25 -11.48
C PRO A 452 -24.13 -4.56 -10.45
N LEU A 453 -23.69 -4.74 -9.19
CA LEU A 453 -24.55 -5.01 -8.04
C LEU A 453 -25.10 -3.69 -7.46
N HIS A 454 -26.31 -3.77 -6.89
CA HIS A 454 -26.93 -2.67 -6.14
C HIS A 454 -27.30 -3.16 -4.73
N SER A 455 -27.34 -2.23 -3.79
CA SER A 455 -27.73 -2.55 -2.41
C SER A 455 -29.18 -3.07 -2.38
N GLY A 456 -29.36 -4.20 -1.71
CA GLY A 456 -30.64 -4.91 -1.62
C GLY A 456 -30.82 -6.02 -2.67
N ASP A 457 -29.88 -6.20 -3.58
CA ASP A 457 -29.96 -7.27 -4.59
C ASP A 457 -29.80 -8.65 -3.94
N THR A 458 -30.67 -9.59 -4.30
CA THR A 458 -30.51 -11.03 -4.02
C THR A 458 -29.88 -11.69 -5.24
N VAL A 459 -28.69 -12.29 -5.06
CA VAL A 459 -27.86 -12.78 -6.17
C VAL A 459 -27.65 -14.29 -6.08
N GLU A 460 -28.14 -15.01 -7.09
CA GLU A 460 -27.88 -16.44 -7.31
C GLU A 460 -26.90 -16.61 -8.48
N ILE A 461 -25.77 -17.31 -8.27
CA ILE A 461 -24.76 -17.50 -9.33
C ILE A 461 -25.09 -18.73 -10.17
N LEU A 462 -25.01 -18.54 -11.47
CA LEU A 462 -25.16 -19.63 -12.47
C LEU A 462 -23.77 -20.08 -12.91
N THR A 463 -23.50 -21.37 -12.80
CA THR A 463 -22.23 -22.00 -13.15
C THR A 463 -22.38 -23.05 -14.24
N ALA A 464 -21.35 -23.24 -15.06
CA ALA A 464 -21.25 -24.32 -16.02
C ALA A 464 -19.90 -25.04 -15.91
N SER A 465 -19.91 -26.37 -15.97
CA SER A 465 -18.69 -27.18 -15.77
C SER A 465 -17.65 -27.02 -16.88
N ASN A 466 -18.07 -26.58 -18.08
CA ASN A 466 -17.20 -26.31 -19.22
C ASN A 466 -16.65 -24.88 -19.26
N GLN A 467 -17.05 -24.01 -18.32
CA GLN A 467 -16.54 -22.65 -18.24
C GLN A 467 -15.16 -22.65 -17.57
N THR A 468 -14.26 -21.85 -18.11
CA THR A 468 -12.93 -21.64 -17.58
C THR A 468 -12.64 -20.14 -17.43
N PRO A 469 -11.82 -19.75 -16.45
CA PRO A 469 -11.47 -18.35 -16.23
C PRO A 469 -10.68 -17.79 -17.42
N LYS A 470 -10.96 -16.53 -17.80
CA LYS A 470 -10.33 -15.82 -18.91
C LYS A 470 -9.59 -14.58 -18.42
N LEU A 471 -8.47 -14.25 -19.07
CA LEU A 471 -7.67 -13.07 -18.74
C LEU A 471 -8.48 -11.76 -18.84
N GLU A 472 -9.42 -11.69 -19.80
CA GLU A 472 -10.31 -10.54 -19.99
C GLU A 472 -11.18 -10.22 -18.76
N TRP A 473 -11.42 -11.21 -17.90
CA TRP A 473 -12.22 -11.04 -16.69
C TRP A 473 -11.55 -10.10 -15.67
N LEU A 474 -10.23 -9.92 -15.73
CA LEU A 474 -9.53 -8.93 -14.91
C LEU A 474 -10.03 -7.50 -15.13
N ARG A 475 -10.55 -7.20 -16.33
CA ARG A 475 -11.13 -5.88 -16.66
C ARG A 475 -12.54 -5.70 -16.13
N ILE A 476 -13.22 -6.79 -15.77
CA ILE A 476 -14.61 -6.81 -15.31
C ILE A 476 -14.65 -6.75 -13.78
N LEU A 477 -13.74 -7.46 -13.12
CA LEU A 477 -13.66 -7.53 -11.68
C LEU A 477 -13.22 -6.17 -11.09
N VAL A 478 -13.94 -5.76 -10.06
CA VAL A 478 -13.67 -4.53 -9.32
C VAL A 478 -12.90 -4.84 -8.04
N THR A 479 -13.24 -5.94 -7.33
CA THR A 479 -12.63 -6.27 -6.05
C THR A 479 -11.22 -6.85 -6.21
N SER A 480 -10.27 -6.38 -5.36
CA SER A 480 -8.88 -6.90 -5.30
C SER A 480 -8.84 -8.40 -5.00
N ARG A 481 -9.70 -8.86 -4.09
CA ARG A 481 -9.82 -10.27 -3.70
C ARG A 481 -10.23 -11.17 -4.88
N ALA A 482 -11.20 -10.74 -5.68
CA ALA A 482 -11.62 -11.49 -6.86
C ALA A 482 -10.53 -11.51 -7.94
N ARG A 483 -9.86 -10.39 -8.18
CA ARG A 483 -8.72 -10.30 -9.11
C ARG A 483 -7.57 -11.22 -8.69
N ALA A 484 -7.21 -11.24 -7.41
CA ALA A 484 -6.16 -12.12 -6.87
C ALA A 484 -6.53 -13.60 -7.06
N LYS A 485 -7.77 -13.98 -6.73
CA LYS A 485 -8.27 -15.35 -6.94
C LYS A 485 -8.26 -15.74 -8.42
N LEU A 486 -8.72 -14.85 -9.32
CA LEU A 486 -8.68 -15.09 -10.76
C LEU A 486 -7.24 -15.28 -11.28
N ARG A 487 -6.29 -14.45 -10.86
CA ARG A 487 -4.87 -14.60 -11.25
C ARG A 487 -4.30 -15.93 -10.80
N LEU A 488 -4.62 -16.37 -9.58
CA LEU A 488 -4.21 -17.67 -9.07
C LEU A 488 -4.79 -18.81 -9.91
N SER A 489 -6.09 -18.77 -10.21
CA SER A 489 -6.77 -19.76 -11.06
C SER A 489 -6.20 -19.79 -12.48
N LEU A 490 -5.90 -18.65 -13.08
CA LEU A 490 -5.25 -18.56 -14.38
C LEU A 490 -3.84 -19.17 -14.35
N LYS A 491 -3.06 -18.90 -13.30
CA LYS A 491 -1.72 -19.47 -13.11
C LYS A 491 -1.78 -21.00 -12.98
N GLU A 492 -2.71 -21.51 -12.15
CA GLU A 492 -2.90 -22.96 -11.98
C GLU A 492 -3.36 -23.63 -13.29
N THR A 493 -4.28 -23.01 -14.02
CA THR A 493 -4.74 -23.51 -15.33
C THR A 493 -3.59 -23.55 -16.32
N ARG A 494 -2.77 -22.50 -16.39
CA ARG A 494 -1.59 -22.43 -17.24
C ARG A 494 -0.57 -23.50 -16.89
N GLN A 495 -0.34 -23.75 -15.60
CA GLN A 495 0.57 -24.83 -15.14
C GLN A 495 0.04 -26.21 -15.53
N LYS A 496 -1.27 -26.48 -15.33
CA LYS A 496 -1.89 -27.77 -15.75
C LYS A 496 -1.81 -27.98 -17.26
N GLN A 497 -2.07 -26.94 -18.04
CA GLN A 497 -1.94 -26.99 -19.50
C GLN A 497 -0.48 -27.23 -19.93
N GLY A 498 0.48 -26.57 -19.24
CA GLY A 498 1.91 -26.78 -19.49
C GLY A 498 2.36 -28.21 -19.21
N LEU A 499 1.92 -28.81 -18.10
CA LEU A 499 2.19 -30.22 -17.78
C LEU A 499 1.61 -31.17 -18.82
N TYR A 500 0.36 -30.97 -19.22
CA TYR A 500 -0.26 -31.76 -20.29
C TYR A 500 0.50 -31.66 -21.61
N ALA A 501 0.93 -30.45 -21.99
CA ALA A 501 1.73 -30.25 -23.22
C ALA A 501 3.10 -30.94 -23.13
N LYS A 502 3.73 -30.93 -21.95
CA LYS A 502 4.99 -31.66 -21.69
C LYS A 502 4.81 -33.16 -21.87
N GLU A 503 3.79 -33.74 -21.23
CA GLU A 503 3.45 -35.17 -21.38
C GLU A 503 3.12 -35.55 -22.85
N LEU A 504 2.39 -34.69 -23.56
CA LEU A 504 2.09 -34.88 -24.97
C LEU A 504 3.36 -34.91 -25.81
N LEU A 505 4.29 -34.00 -25.56
CA LEU A 505 5.58 -33.93 -26.25
C LEU A 505 6.43 -35.16 -25.94
N GLU A 506 6.58 -35.57 -24.71
CA GLU A 506 7.30 -36.74 -24.25
C GLU A 506 6.74 -38.02 -24.91
N ARG A 507 5.41 -38.18 -24.91
CA ARG A 507 4.76 -39.32 -25.56
C ARG A 507 5.00 -39.36 -27.07
N ARG A 508 5.00 -38.20 -27.75
CA ARG A 508 5.27 -38.13 -29.20
C ARG A 508 6.72 -38.39 -29.54
N LEU A 509 7.67 -37.90 -28.71
CA LEU A 509 9.10 -38.23 -28.84
C LEU A 509 9.33 -39.72 -28.70
N LYS A 510 8.72 -40.37 -27.68
CA LYS A 510 8.80 -41.81 -27.47
C LYS A 510 8.26 -42.60 -28.67
N ASN A 511 7.16 -42.15 -29.28
CA ASN A 511 6.63 -42.77 -30.50
C ASN A 511 7.57 -42.67 -31.70
N LYS A 512 8.37 -41.60 -31.80
CA LYS A 512 9.43 -41.44 -32.80
C LYS A 512 10.74 -42.13 -32.41
N LYS A 513 10.78 -42.89 -31.29
CA LYS A 513 11.99 -43.53 -30.72
C LYS A 513 13.11 -42.56 -30.36
N LEU A 514 12.73 -41.35 -29.92
CA LEU A 514 13.65 -40.33 -29.44
C LEU A 514 13.49 -40.23 -27.92
N ASP A 515 14.63 -40.20 -27.23
CA ASP A 515 14.63 -39.98 -25.77
C ASP A 515 14.41 -38.51 -25.46
N TYR A 516 13.62 -38.25 -24.41
CA TYR A 516 13.40 -36.89 -23.90
C TYR A 516 14.62 -36.45 -23.09
N ASP A 517 15.36 -35.49 -23.62
CA ASP A 517 16.48 -34.88 -22.92
C ASP A 517 16.16 -33.42 -22.58
N GLU A 518 16.25 -33.10 -21.29
CA GLU A 518 15.88 -31.77 -20.77
C GLU A 518 16.80 -30.66 -21.26
N ALA A 519 18.10 -30.98 -21.51
CA ALA A 519 19.07 -30.03 -22.03
C ALA A 519 18.78 -29.68 -23.51
N THR A 520 18.46 -30.69 -24.32
CA THR A 520 18.08 -30.53 -25.73
C THR A 520 16.78 -29.76 -25.87
N VAL A 521 15.79 -30.03 -24.98
CA VAL A 521 14.51 -29.26 -24.94
C VAL A 521 14.77 -27.80 -24.53
N ALA A 522 15.63 -27.54 -23.55
CA ALA A 522 15.97 -26.17 -23.15
C ALA A 522 16.67 -25.40 -24.29
N HIS A 523 17.52 -26.09 -25.08
CA HIS A 523 18.16 -25.51 -26.28
C HIS A 523 17.13 -25.23 -27.38
N LEU A 524 16.18 -26.13 -27.60
CA LEU A 524 15.09 -25.99 -28.55
C LEU A 524 14.22 -24.79 -28.21
N ILE A 525 13.82 -24.64 -26.94
CA ILE A 525 13.02 -23.52 -26.43
C ILE A 525 13.68 -22.18 -26.76
N ARG A 526 14.98 -22.05 -26.49
CA ARG A 526 15.77 -20.84 -26.83
C ARG A 526 15.85 -20.60 -28.33
N LYS A 527 16.12 -21.67 -29.12
CA LYS A 527 16.19 -21.61 -30.60
C LYS A 527 14.89 -21.13 -31.20
N MET A 528 13.74 -21.53 -30.61
CA MET A 528 12.41 -21.11 -31.04
C MET A 528 12.00 -19.73 -30.50
N GLY A 529 12.87 -19.02 -29.77
CA GLY A 529 12.67 -17.62 -29.32
C GLY A 529 11.88 -17.46 -28.03
N PHE A 530 11.65 -18.53 -27.27
CA PHE A 530 10.95 -18.46 -26.00
C PHE A 530 11.90 -18.15 -24.84
N LYS A 531 11.52 -17.21 -23.97
CA LYS A 531 12.29 -16.85 -22.78
C LYS A 531 12.00 -17.77 -21.59
N GLU A 532 10.78 -18.27 -21.50
CA GLU A 532 10.32 -19.14 -20.41
C GLU A 532 9.79 -20.46 -20.95
N GLN A 533 10.15 -21.54 -20.26
CA GLN A 533 9.68 -22.90 -20.57
C GLN A 533 8.16 -23.03 -20.46
N SER A 534 7.55 -22.29 -19.51
CA SER A 534 6.10 -22.24 -19.31
C SER A 534 5.35 -21.70 -20.54
N ASP A 535 5.90 -20.69 -21.20
CA ASP A 535 5.30 -20.10 -22.41
C ASP A 535 5.34 -21.04 -23.59
N PHE A 536 6.47 -21.74 -23.76
CA PHE A 536 6.62 -22.73 -24.81
C PHE A 536 5.56 -23.85 -24.72
N TYR A 537 5.43 -24.47 -23.55
CA TYR A 537 4.42 -25.52 -23.37
C TYR A 537 2.99 -25.01 -23.45
N HIS A 538 2.75 -23.78 -23.01
CA HIS A 538 1.43 -23.16 -23.13
C HIS A 538 1.03 -22.93 -24.60
N GLN A 539 1.96 -22.48 -25.46
CA GLN A 539 1.71 -22.31 -26.89
C GLN A 539 1.41 -23.63 -27.59
N ILE A 540 2.04 -24.74 -27.14
CA ILE A 540 1.75 -26.11 -27.62
C ILE A 540 0.33 -26.52 -27.16
N ALA A 541 -0.02 -26.25 -25.89
CA ALA A 541 -1.34 -26.59 -25.34
C ALA A 541 -2.48 -25.84 -26.02
N GLU A 542 -2.26 -24.58 -26.42
CA GLU A 542 -3.23 -23.76 -27.15
C GLU A 542 -3.31 -24.10 -28.66
N GLY A 543 -2.45 -24.99 -29.16
CA GLY A 543 -2.38 -25.34 -30.58
C GLY A 543 -1.78 -24.24 -31.47
N ARG A 544 -1.21 -23.18 -30.89
CA ARG A 544 -0.54 -22.10 -31.64
C ARG A 544 0.84 -22.54 -32.15
N LEU A 545 1.46 -23.45 -31.44
CA LEU A 545 2.72 -24.09 -31.83
C LEU A 545 2.43 -25.55 -32.16
N ASP A 546 2.63 -25.93 -33.46
CA ASP A 546 2.40 -27.31 -33.91
C ASP A 546 3.43 -28.25 -33.27
N PRO A 547 2.98 -29.26 -32.50
CA PRO A 547 3.83 -30.25 -31.91
C PRO A 547 4.68 -31.00 -32.92
N THR A 548 4.25 -31.13 -34.19
CA THR A 548 4.98 -31.80 -35.26
C THR A 548 6.25 -31.02 -35.61
N ARG A 549 6.12 -29.71 -35.77
CA ARG A 549 7.24 -28.81 -36.01
C ARG A 549 8.26 -28.83 -34.86
N VAL A 550 7.77 -28.90 -33.62
CA VAL A 550 8.60 -28.99 -32.40
C VAL A 550 9.42 -30.29 -32.45
N LEU A 551 8.80 -31.39 -32.83
CA LEU A 551 9.49 -32.70 -32.97
C LEU A 551 10.54 -32.71 -34.07
N ASP A 552 10.29 -32.09 -35.21
CA ASP A 552 11.21 -32.05 -36.34
C ASP A 552 12.43 -31.19 -35.98
N GLU A 553 12.24 -30.04 -35.31
CA GLU A 553 13.33 -29.22 -34.79
C GLU A 553 14.13 -29.92 -33.68
N TYR A 554 13.46 -30.71 -32.82
CA TYR A 554 14.13 -31.54 -31.81
C TYR A 554 14.99 -32.61 -32.45
N GLN A 555 14.47 -33.34 -33.45
CA GLN A 555 15.18 -34.33 -34.21
C GLN A 555 16.45 -33.73 -34.86
N ALA A 556 16.33 -32.57 -35.51
CA ALA A 556 17.44 -31.89 -36.13
C ALA A 556 18.56 -31.52 -35.13
N LEU A 557 18.18 -31.16 -33.86
CA LEU A 557 19.17 -30.90 -32.81
C LEU A 557 19.86 -32.16 -32.32
N VAL A 558 19.14 -33.28 -32.20
CA VAL A 558 19.69 -34.59 -31.84
C VAL A 558 20.67 -35.07 -32.92
N ASP A 559 20.26 -34.99 -34.22
CA ASP A 559 21.09 -35.36 -35.33
C ASP A 559 22.39 -34.51 -35.42
N GLN A 560 22.30 -33.20 -35.15
CA GLN A 560 23.49 -32.32 -35.08
C GLN A 560 24.42 -32.67 -33.92
N SER A 561 23.90 -33.08 -32.77
CA SER A 561 24.73 -33.50 -31.64
C SER A 561 25.43 -34.82 -31.92
N GLN A 562 24.74 -35.78 -32.56
CA GLN A 562 25.36 -37.08 -32.98
C GLN A 562 26.41 -36.90 -34.04
N VAL A 563 26.26 -35.96 -34.99
CA VAL A 563 27.28 -35.64 -36.00
C VAL A 563 28.53 -35.05 -35.33
N LYS A 564 28.35 -34.14 -34.34
CA LYS A 564 29.46 -33.56 -33.55
C LYS A 564 30.17 -34.63 -32.70
N GLU A 565 29.47 -35.59 -32.12
CA GLU A 565 30.09 -36.71 -31.39
C GLU A 565 30.85 -37.63 -32.32
N ARG A 566 30.31 -37.92 -33.52
CA ARG A 566 31.04 -38.73 -34.54
C ARG A 566 32.27 -38.02 -35.09
N GLU A 567 32.26 -36.69 -35.24
CA GLU A 567 33.45 -35.92 -35.63
C GLU A 567 34.47 -35.85 -34.48
N ALA A 568 34.04 -35.85 -33.22
CA ALA A 568 34.92 -35.93 -32.07
C ALA A 568 35.55 -37.33 -31.89
N GLU A 569 34.81 -38.42 -32.15
CA GLU A 569 35.33 -39.79 -32.11
C GLU A 569 36.34 -40.06 -33.21
N SER A 570 36.27 -39.41 -34.39
CA SER A 570 37.23 -39.56 -35.47
C SER A 570 38.59 -38.87 -35.20
N ALA A 571 38.71 -38.02 -34.18
CA ALA A 571 39.93 -37.33 -33.78
C ALA A 571 40.70 -38.01 -32.62
N GLU A 572 40.14 -39.03 -31.98
CA GLU A 572 40.71 -39.70 -30.79
C GLU A 572 41.36 -41.07 -31.04
N ASN A 573 41.80 -41.40 -32.23
CA ASN A 573 42.68 -42.58 -32.44
C ASN A 573 44.14 -42.25 -32.12
N PHE A 574 44.41 -41.94 -30.82
CA PHE A 574 45.77 -42.05 -30.27
C PHE A 574 45.73 -42.70 -28.90
N GLU A 575 46.23 -43.95 -28.83
CA GLU A 575 46.30 -44.77 -27.63
C GLU A 575 47.05 -44.11 -26.46
N TYR A 576 46.55 -44.16 -25.25
CA TYR A 576 47.28 -44.54 -24.03
C TYR A 576 46.34 -45.19 -23.00
N ALA A 577 46.74 -46.36 -22.57
CA ALA A 577 45.99 -47.23 -21.66
C ALA A 577 46.16 -46.90 -20.16
N HIS A 578 45.12 -47.22 -19.40
CA HIS A 578 45.01 -47.58 -17.96
C HIS A 578 44.76 -46.49 -16.92
N PRO A 579 44.08 -46.85 -15.79
CA PRO A 579 42.92 -47.71 -15.58
C PRO A 579 41.77 -47.00 -14.79
N ALA A 580 40.63 -47.69 -14.67
CA ALA A 580 39.38 -47.30 -14.09
C ALA A 580 39.44 -46.66 -12.70
N THR A 581 38.85 -45.48 -12.60
CA THR A 581 38.20 -44.98 -11.40
C THR A 581 36.98 -44.17 -11.83
N THR A 582 35.88 -44.43 -11.20
CA THR A 582 34.54 -43.84 -11.38
C THR A 582 34.61 -42.31 -11.49
N GLU A 583 34.43 -41.75 -12.67
CA GLU A 583 34.43 -40.31 -12.89
C GLU A 583 33.01 -39.72 -12.72
N VAL A 584 32.89 -38.90 -11.69
CA VAL A 584 31.87 -37.88 -11.56
C VAL A 584 32.15 -36.79 -12.59
N LYS A 585 31.20 -36.48 -13.47
CA LYS A 585 31.32 -35.43 -14.50
C LYS A 585 31.78 -34.13 -13.87
N LYS A 586 32.93 -33.64 -14.31
CA LYS A 586 33.53 -32.37 -13.88
C LYS A 586 32.88 -31.19 -14.59
N ASN A 587 32.12 -30.39 -13.81
CA ASN A 587 32.14 -28.94 -14.03
C ASN A 587 33.36 -28.40 -13.30
N ASP A 588 34.18 -27.58 -13.95
CA ASP A 588 35.52 -27.19 -13.50
C ASP A 588 35.59 -26.32 -12.24
N ASP A 589 34.48 -25.83 -11.72
CA ASP A 589 34.36 -25.11 -10.44
C ASP A 589 33.63 -25.98 -9.42
N VAL A 590 34.38 -26.70 -8.61
CA VAL A 590 33.81 -27.55 -7.57
C VAL A 590 33.62 -26.73 -6.30
N LEU A 591 32.39 -26.62 -5.84
CA LEU A 591 32.03 -26.05 -4.52
C LEU A 591 31.97 -27.20 -3.50
N ILE A 592 32.85 -27.16 -2.49
CA ILE A 592 32.83 -28.12 -1.39
C ILE A 592 31.84 -27.59 -0.32
N ILE A 593 30.74 -28.29 -0.16
CA ILE A 593 29.78 -28.09 0.94
C ILE A 593 30.05 -29.20 1.96
N ASP A 594 29.78 -28.97 3.24
CA ASP A 594 30.03 -29.87 4.35
C ASP A 594 29.83 -31.36 3.94
N LYS A 595 30.82 -32.22 4.24
CA LYS A 595 30.90 -33.61 3.81
C LYS A 595 29.71 -34.49 4.22
N SER A 596 28.85 -34.00 5.10
CA SER A 596 27.63 -34.67 5.55
C SER A 596 26.44 -34.52 4.60
N LEU A 597 26.50 -33.62 3.60
CA LEU A 597 25.42 -33.27 2.69
C LEU A 597 25.69 -33.75 1.27
N LYS A 598 25.63 -35.05 1.03
CA LYS A 598 25.78 -35.62 -0.33
C LYS A 598 24.41 -35.59 -1.05
N GLY A 599 24.40 -35.10 -2.29
CA GLY A 599 23.24 -35.21 -3.19
C GLY A 599 22.20 -34.07 -3.11
N ILE A 600 22.53 -32.91 -2.52
CA ILE A 600 21.65 -31.74 -2.48
C ILE A 600 22.07 -30.75 -3.57
N ASP A 601 21.10 -30.36 -4.38
CA ASP A 601 21.30 -29.33 -5.40
C ASP A 601 21.60 -27.96 -4.77
N PHE A 602 22.58 -27.26 -5.33
CA PHE A 602 22.89 -25.90 -4.91
C PHE A 602 22.73 -24.88 -6.05
N SER A 603 22.45 -23.65 -5.68
CA SER A 603 22.36 -22.52 -6.61
C SER A 603 23.02 -21.27 -6.03
N LEU A 604 23.59 -20.43 -6.90
CA LEU A 604 24.19 -19.17 -6.48
C LEU A 604 23.08 -18.14 -6.13
N ALA A 605 23.27 -17.39 -5.06
CA ALA A 605 22.31 -16.41 -4.60
C ALA A 605 22.29 -15.17 -5.50
N ARG A 606 21.11 -14.76 -5.96
CA ARG A 606 20.93 -13.58 -6.82
C ARG A 606 21.15 -12.25 -6.10
N CYS A 607 21.08 -12.22 -4.77
CA CYS A 607 21.23 -10.98 -3.98
C CYS A 607 22.69 -10.52 -3.82
N CYS A 608 23.68 -11.39 -4.08
CA CYS A 608 25.09 -11.07 -3.88
C CYS A 608 26.03 -11.65 -4.97
N HIS A 609 25.49 -12.41 -5.90
CA HIS A 609 26.20 -12.96 -7.08
C HIS A 609 27.62 -13.48 -6.75
N PRO A 610 27.77 -14.55 -5.92
CA PRO A 610 29.08 -15.08 -5.55
C PRO A 610 29.81 -15.64 -6.78
N ILE A 611 31.12 -15.40 -6.83
CA ILE A 611 32.01 -15.88 -7.89
C ILE A 611 33.19 -16.64 -7.28
N TYR A 612 33.94 -17.36 -8.12
CA TYR A 612 35.14 -18.06 -7.67
C TYR A 612 36.12 -17.12 -6.96
N GLY A 613 36.60 -17.54 -5.79
CA GLY A 613 37.49 -16.77 -4.93
C GLY A 613 36.78 -15.84 -3.88
N ASP A 614 35.47 -15.73 -3.93
CA ASP A 614 34.75 -15.08 -2.83
C ASP A 614 34.68 -15.97 -1.58
N LYS A 615 34.70 -15.39 -0.39
CA LYS A 615 34.33 -16.11 0.84
C LYS A 615 32.83 -16.36 0.84
N VAL A 616 32.41 -17.61 0.89
CA VAL A 616 31.01 -18.01 0.74
C VAL A 616 30.51 -18.86 1.90
N PHE A 617 29.18 -18.89 2.07
CA PHE A 617 28.49 -19.83 2.92
C PHE A 617 27.22 -20.34 2.22
N GLY A 618 26.77 -21.52 2.57
CA GLY A 618 25.52 -22.11 2.09
C GLY A 618 24.37 -21.81 3.04
N PHE A 619 23.20 -21.53 2.48
CA PHE A 619 21.95 -21.37 3.24
C PHE A 619 20.92 -22.40 2.76
N VAL A 620 20.49 -23.28 3.65
CA VAL A 620 19.49 -24.31 3.34
C VAL A 620 18.11 -23.68 3.22
N THR A 621 17.51 -23.77 2.05
CA THR A 621 16.17 -23.21 1.78
C THR A 621 15.06 -24.14 2.25
N VAL A 622 13.84 -23.61 2.39
CA VAL A 622 12.67 -24.40 2.80
C VAL A 622 12.31 -25.49 1.78
N ASN A 623 12.67 -25.28 0.50
CA ASN A 623 12.38 -26.21 -0.59
C ASN A 623 13.48 -27.28 -0.79
N GLY A 624 14.38 -27.47 0.16
CA GLY A 624 15.35 -28.55 0.18
C GLY A 624 16.67 -28.31 -0.60
N GLY A 625 16.86 -27.12 -1.23
CA GLY A 625 18.10 -26.77 -1.92
C GLY A 625 19.00 -25.84 -1.09
N ILE A 626 20.30 -25.76 -1.46
CA ILE A 626 21.26 -24.86 -0.81
C ILE A 626 21.51 -23.64 -1.71
N LYS A 627 21.34 -22.43 -1.16
CA LYS A 627 21.75 -21.16 -1.81
C LYS A 627 23.09 -20.70 -1.29
N ILE A 628 24.03 -20.49 -2.19
CA ILE A 628 25.37 -20.03 -1.86
C ILE A 628 25.41 -18.51 -1.86
N HIS A 629 25.76 -17.94 -0.71
CA HIS A 629 25.88 -16.50 -0.49
C HIS A 629 27.33 -16.11 -0.23
N ARG A 630 27.70 -14.88 -0.55
CA ARG A 630 28.96 -14.28 -0.10
C ARG A 630 28.92 -14.02 1.41
N ALA A 631 30.06 -14.14 2.08
CA ALA A 631 30.18 -13.84 3.51
C ALA A 631 29.86 -12.37 3.85
N ASP A 632 30.10 -11.45 2.90
CA ASP A 632 29.82 -10.01 2.98
C ASP A 632 28.47 -9.60 2.36
N CYS A 633 27.57 -10.56 2.14
CA CYS A 633 26.22 -10.29 1.64
C CYS A 633 25.44 -9.38 2.60
N PRO A 634 24.75 -8.35 2.11
CA PRO A 634 23.94 -7.47 2.98
C PRO A 634 22.94 -8.25 3.86
N ASN A 635 22.45 -9.39 3.37
CA ASN A 635 21.49 -10.23 4.09
C ASN A 635 22.16 -11.24 5.04
N ALA A 636 23.50 -11.39 5.03
CA ALA A 636 24.19 -12.43 5.79
C ALA A 636 24.01 -12.28 7.31
N ALA A 637 24.08 -11.04 7.82
CA ALA A 637 23.95 -10.78 9.25
C ALA A 637 22.55 -11.15 9.77
N GLU A 638 21.51 -10.87 9.01
CA GLU A 638 20.13 -11.21 9.38
C GLU A 638 19.86 -12.71 9.27
N MET A 639 20.38 -13.36 8.21
CA MET A 639 20.31 -14.81 8.04
C MET A 639 21.00 -15.53 9.21
N GLN A 640 22.15 -15.04 9.64
CA GLN A 640 22.90 -15.62 10.75
C GLN A 640 22.17 -15.44 12.09
N ARG A 641 21.54 -14.28 12.30
CA ARG A 641 20.79 -13.97 13.54
C ARG A 641 19.50 -14.77 13.66
N ARG A 642 18.71 -14.88 12.57
CA ARG A 642 17.39 -15.52 12.59
C ARG A 642 17.42 -17.02 12.29
N PHE A 643 18.34 -17.46 11.44
CA PHE A 643 18.34 -18.81 10.87
C PHE A 643 19.73 -19.44 10.89
N GLY A 644 20.55 -19.16 11.91
CA GLY A 644 21.93 -19.67 12.02
C GLY A 644 22.04 -21.19 11.88
N TYR A 645 21.02 -21.94 12.29
CA TYR A 645 20.93 -23.39 12.16
C TYR A 645 20.78 -23.90 10.70
N ARG A 646 20.47 -23.01 9.75
CA ARG A 646 20.39 -23.31 8.30
C ARG A 646 21.64 -22.92 7.53
N ILE A 647 22.65 -22.39 8.21
CA ILE A 647 23.90 -21.99 7.58
C ILE A 647 24.87 -23.17 7.58
N VAL A 648 25.39 -23.50 6.40
CA VAL A 648 26.38 -24.55 6.19
C VAL A 648 27.66 -23.94 5.64
N ARG A 649 28.80 -24.55 5.97
CA ARG A 649 30.10 -24.13 5.44
C ARG A 649 30.21 -24.48 3.97
N ALA A 650 30.67 -23.51 3.16
CA ALA A 650 30.91 -23.70 1.76
C ALA A 650 32.26 -23.07 1.38
N GLN A 651 33.01 -23.74 0.49
CA GLN A 651 34.30 -23.28 -0.01
C GLN A 651 34.44 -23.61 -1.48
N TRP A 652 35.08 -22.71 -2.26
CA TRP A 652 35.45 -22.98 -3.63
C TRP A 652 36.64 -23.94 -3.67
N SER A 653 36.57 -24.91 -4.58
CA SER A 653 37.65 -25.84 -4.88
C SER A 653 37.72 -26.00 -6.41
N GLY A 654 38.92 -26.01 -6.99
CA GLY A 654 39.11 -26.12 -8.44
C GLY A 654 39.95 -24.96 -9.01
N LYS A 655 40.00 -24.85 -10.32
CA LYS A 655 40.81 -23.86 -11.07
C LYS A 655 39.91 -22.89 -11.82
N GLY A 656 38.97 -22.23 -11.22
CA GLY A 656 38.16 -21.13 -11.78
C GLY A 656 38.09 -21.06 -13.32
N SER A 657 37.31 -21.95 -13.95
CA SER A 657 37.13 -21.94 -15.40
C SER A 657 35.76 -21.47 -15.87
N SER A 658 34.84 -21.27 -14.92
CA SER A 658 33.49 -20.79 -15.21
C SER A 658 33.44 -19.26 -15.33
N HIS A 659 32.67 -18.77 -16.29
CA HIS A 659 32.46 -17.34 -16.50
C HIS A 659 31.21 -16.87 -15.74
N TYR A 660 31.38 -15.79 -14.95
CA TYR A 660 30.30 -15.21 -14.12
C TYR A 660 29.93 -13.82 -14.62
N ASP A 661 28.64 -13.57 -14.78
CA ASP A 661 28.11 -12.23 -15.08
C ASP A 661 28.01 -11.41 -13.80
N ILE A 662 28.73 -10.28 -13.73
CA ILE A 662 28.80 -9.39 -12.56
C ILE A 662 28.29 -8.02 -12.93
N THR A 663 27.44 -7.46 -12.10
CA THR A 663 26.97 -6.07 -12.23
C THR A 663 27.81 -5.15 -11.36
N LEU A 664 28.44 -4.16 -12.01
CA LEU A 664 29.15 -3.06 -11.35
C LEU A 664 28.37 -1.77 -11.53
N ARG A 665 28.13 -1.05 -10.46
CA ARG A 665 27.61 0.32 -10.50
C ARG A 665 28.78 1.29 -10.47
N VAL A 666 28.87 2.16 -11.46
CA VAL A 666 29.88 3.21 -11.56
C VAL A 666 29.19 4.57 -11.43
N ILE A 667 29.67 5.41 -10.51
CA ILE A 667 29.15 6.76 -10.27
C ILE A 667 30.28 7.75 -10.46
N GLY A 668 30.03 8.82 -11.17
CA GLY A 668 31.05 9.86 -11.42
C GLY A 668 30.48 11.16 -11.99
N ASN A 669 31.36 12.09 -12.35
CA ASN A 669 30.95 13.30 -13.04
C ASN A 669 30.62 13.00 -14.49
N ASP A 670 29.60 13.66 -15.05
CA ASP A 670 29.21 13.50 -16.45
C ASP A 670 30.13 14.31 -17.38
N ASP A 671 31.36 13.79 -17.56
CA ASP A 671 32.37 14.40 -18.43
C ASP A 671 32.28 13.78 -19.84
N ILE A 672 32.48 14.61 -20.86
CA ILE A 672 32.48 14.15 -22.26
C ILE A 672 33.54 13.07 -22.47
N GLY A 673 33.11 11.88 -22.97
CA GLY A 673 34.02 10.76 -23.27
C GLY A 673 34.22 9.76 -22.13
N ILE A 674 33.61 9.94 -20.93
CA ILE A 674 33.78 9.04 -19.80
C ILE A 674 33.33 7.62 -20.12
N VAL A 675 32.22 7.47 -20.83
CA VAL A 675 31.69 6.17 -21.31
C VAL A 675 32.71 5.45 -22.23
N SER A 676 33.33 6.22 -23.14
CA SER A 676 34.35 5.69 -24.03
C SER A 676 35.60 5.22 -23.26
N ASN A 677 36.01 5.96 -22.24
CA ASN A 677 37.17 5.60 -21.41
C ASN A 677 36.87 4.35 -20.58
N ILE A 678 35.67 4.22 -20.01
CA ILE A 678 35.25 3.02 -19.27
C ILE A 678 35.23 1.80 -20.22
N THR A 679 34.62 1.94 -21.41
CA THR A 679 34.51 0.86 -22.39
C THR A 679 35.88 0.44 -22.92
N ASN A 680 36.81 1.36 -23.14
CA ASN A 680 38.20 1.05 -23.57
C ASN A 680 38.94 0.22 -22.54
N ILE A 681 38.83 0.58 -21.24
CA ILE A 681 39.46 -0.21 -20.16
C ILE A 681 38.91 -1.63 -20.13
N ILE A 682 37.60 -1.80 -20.22
CA ILE A 682 36.99 -3.12 -20.16
C ILE A 682 37.36 -3.97 -21.37
N SER A 683 37.22 -3.42 -22.60
CA SER A 683 37.30 -4.18 -23.83
C SER A 683 38.72 -4.31 -24.38
N LYS A 684 39.53 -3.24 -24.30
CA LYS A 684 40.89 -3.22 -24.87
C LYS A 684 41.98 -3.59 -23.88
N ASP A 685 41.95 -3.01 -22.68
CA ASP A 685 43.02 -3.20 -21.70
C ASP A 685 42.91 -4.53 -20.97
N GLU A 686 41.69 -4.92 -20.56
CA GLU A 686 41.43 -6.12 -19.77
C GLU A 686 40.89 -7.29 -20.62
N LYS A 687 40.49 -7.03 -21.87
CA LYS A 687 39.87 -8.02 -22.78
C LYS A 687 38.69 -8.76 -22.14
N ILE A 688 37.96 -8.06 -21.32
CA ILE A 688 36.77 -8.57 -20.59
C ILE A 688 35.55 -8.42 -21.49
N VAL A 689 34.72 -9.44 -21.53
CA VAL A 689 33.45 -9.37 -22.26
C VAL A 689 32.44 -8.54 -21.49
N MET A 690 32.02 -7.43 -22.08
CA MET A 690 30.93 -6.58 -21.55
C MET A 690 29.59 -7.06 -22.15
N ARG A 691 28.65 -7.43 -21.28
CA ARG A 691 27.32 -7.92 -21.69
C ARG A 691 26.32 -6.77 -21.89
N SER A 692 26.34 -5.78 -21.01
CA SER A 692 25.50 -4.59 -21.11
C SER A 692 26.10 -3.42 -20.37
N ILE A 693 25.75 -2.23 -20.83
CA ILE A 693 26.04 -0.95 -20.17
C ILE A 693 24.77 -0.11 -20.23
N ASN A 694 24.35 0.39 -19.08
CA ASN A 694 23.25 1.35 -18.97
C ASN A 694 23.72 2.52 -18.12
N ILE A 695 23.69 3.73 -18.64
CA ILE A 695 24.16 4.94 -17.97
C ILE A 695 23.07 6.00 -18.03
N ASP A 696 22.73 6.53 -16.87
CA ASP A 696 21.82 7.64 -16.69
C ASP A 696 22.59 8.84 -16.13
N SER A 697 22.36 10.02 -16.68
CA SER A 697 23.01 11.26 -16.28
C SER A 697 21.97 12.26 -15.78
N HIS A 698 22.16 12.77 -14.55
CA HIS A 698 21.37 13.82 -13.94
C HIS A 698 22.28 14.78 -13.15
N ASP A 699 22.03 16.07 -13.25
CA ASP A 699 22.69 17.13 -12.47
C ASP A 699 24.23 17.10 -12.51
N GLY A 700 24.83 16.82 -13.67
CA GLY A 700 26.29 16.76 -13.83
C GLY A 700 26.96 15.54 -13.23
N LEU A 701 26.18 14.57 -12.77
CA LEU A 701 26.63 13.25 -12.31
C LEU A 701 26.05 12.15 -13.20
N PHE A 702 26.83 11.11 -13.44
CA PHE A 702 26.31 9.90 -14.07
C PHE A 702 26.29 8.75 -13.06
N SER A 703 25.30 7.87 -13.22
CA SER A 703 25.25 6.56 -12.57
C SER A 703 25.02 5.51 -13.63
N GLY A 704 25.97 4.56 -13.76
CA GLY A 704 25.90 3.51 -14.77
C GLY A 704 25.99 2.12 -14.19
N ASN A 705 25.19 1.19 -14.71
CA ASN A 705 25.28 -0.23 -14.40
C ASN A 705 25.97 -0.96 -15.57
N LEU A 706 27.08 -1.61 -15.26
CA LEU A 706 27.91 -2.38 -16.20
C LEU A 706 27.78 -3.86 -15.88
N VAL A 707 27.37 -4.69 -16.82
CA VAL A 707 27.41 -6.15 -16.68
C VAL A 707 28.62 -6.70 -17.45
N VAL A 708 29.57 -7.25 -16.72
CA VAL A 708 30.81 -7.80 -17.25
C VAL A 708 30.92 -9.29 -16.91
N GLN A 709 31.55 -10.05 -17.80
CA GLN A 709 31.79 -11.48 -17.62
C GLN A 709 33.23 -11.72 -17.16
N LEU A 710 33.35 -12.32 -15.96
CA LEU A 710 34.67 -12.55 -15.31
C LEU A 710 34.76 -13.98 -14.76
N ASP A 711 36.00 -14.49 -14.66
CA ASP A 711 36.27 -15.85 -14.21
C ASP A 711 36.52 -15.92 -12.70
N ASP A 712 37.13 -14.88 -12.10
CA ASP A 712 37.53 -14.88 -10.71
C ASP A 712 37.50 -13.49 -10.04
N LYS A 713 37.65 -13.52 -8.73
CA LYS A 713 37.69 -12.31 -7.88
C LYS A 713 38.92 -11.45 -8.11
N SER A 714 40.05 -12.01 -8.50
CA SER A 714 41.30 -11.27 -8.72
C SER A 714 41.17 -10.35 -9.91
N LYS A 715 40.59 -10.83 -11.02
CA LYS A 715 40.28 -10.04 -12.21
C LYS A 715 39.24 -8.96 -11.91
N LEU A 716 38.22 -9.27 -11.08
CA LEU A 716 37.23 -8.29 -10.65
C LEU A 716 37.86 -7.13 -9.87
N ASN A 717 38.74 -7.45 -8.91
CA ASN A 717 39.40 -6.42 -8.10
C ASN A 717 40.35 -5.55 -8.97
N LEU A 718 41.03 -6.13 -9.94
CA LEU A 718 41.86 -5.41 -10.89
C LEU A 718 41.00 -4.45 -11.73
N LEU A 719 39.90 -4.93 -12.26
CA LEU A 719 38.98 -4.13 -13.05
C LEU A 719 38.44 -2.94 -12.22
N ILE A 720 37.97 -3.19 -10.98
CA ILE A 720 37.47 -2.12 -10.07
C ILE A 720 38.58 -1.10 -9.81
N LYS A 721 39.80 -1.53 -9.58
CA LYS A 721 40.95 -0.62 -9.39
C LYS A 721 41.17 0.26 -10.61
N LYS A 722 41.18 -0.30 -11.81
CA LYS A 722 41.38 0.44 -13.07
C LYS A 722 40.21 1.38 -13.38
N LEU A 723 38.98 0.96 -13.16
CA LEU A 723 37.81 1.85 -13.32
C LEU A 723 37.85 3.05 -12.39
N ARG A 724 38.38 2.91 -11.17
CA ARG A 724 38.58 4.03 -10.22
C ARG A 724 39.67 5.01 -10.64
N THR A 725 40.60 4.65 -11.54
CA THR A 725 41.60 5.56 -12.06
C THR A 725 41.09 6.42 -13.22
N VAL A 726 39.92 6.14 -13.75
CA VAL A 726 39.32 6.94 -14.82
C VAL A 726 38.98 8.33 -14.25
N LYS A 727 39.48 9.36 -14.89
CA LYS A 727 39.17 10.75 -14.51
C LYS A 727 37.66 10.98 -14.58
N GLY A 728 37.08 11.45 -13.50
CA GLY A 728 35.63 11.66 -13.38
C GLY A 728 34.87 10.54 -12.65
N VAL A 729 35.40 9.32 -12.54
CA VAL A 729 34.78 8.24 -11.74
C VAL A 729 35.03 8.50 -10.25
N LYS A 730 33.94 8.58 -9.47
CA LYS A 730 33.98 8.79 -8.01
C LYS A 730 33.88 7.49 -7.24
N GLN A 731 33.05 6.58 -7.71
CA GLN A 731 32.77 5.35 -7.00
C GLN A 731 32.48 4.19 -7.95
N VAL A 732 32.97 3.00 -7.59
CA VAL A 732 32.67 1.74 -8.28
C VAL A 732 32.24 0.74 -7.22
N ILE A 733 31.03 0.21 -7.35
CA ILE A 733 30.40 -0.71 -6.40
C ILE A 733 30.01 -1.99 -7.14
N ARG A 734 30.26 -3.15 -6.56
CA ARG A 734 29.70 -4.43 -7.02
C ARG A 734 28.29 -4.58 -6.44
N LEU A 735 27.30 -4.79 -7.30
CA LEU A 735 25.91 -5.05 -6.91
C LEU A 735 25.65 -6.52 -6.59
#